data_e9c86a084d60064029073c42b42a9ea2
#
_entry.id   e9c86a084d60064029073c42b42a9ea2
#
_cell.length_a   1.000
_cell.length_b   1.000
_cell.length_c   1.000
_cell.angle_alpha   90.00
_cell.angle_beta   90.00
_cell.angle_gamma   90.00
#
_symmetry.space_group_name_H-M   'P 1'
#
loop_
_entity.id
_entity.type
_entity.pdbx_description
1 polymer ?
#
loop_
_entity_poly.entity_id
_entity_poly.type
_entity_poly.pdbx_seq_one_letter_code
_entity_poly.pdbx_strand_id
1 'polypeptide(L)'
;MKRSFLLLTCIVTGCLCGCSKLEVQPSESDLVFNDLASVWDEAMPLGNASVGELVWQKGDNLRLSLDRIDLWDMRPIEAFKGEDYTFEWVKNQVRKGDYDPVVDKFEKKAYLAAPSKIPGAALEIDISSWGPVKENRLYLDNALCEVLWENGASMKTFVQADGDVGWMVFENVPESFDIQLVPPEYQVKGAEEAGLGSSSLALLGYPQGEVKREGNRVTYHQQGWKDYFYDVAVDWKRAGGKVIAVWSVTSSISGKKAASEVDKALAEGPKKAYKRHMGYWEPYWEGSSVNVPDATIQHQYDREMYKFGSATRKDSYPISLQSVWTADDGFLPPWKGDYHNDLNTQLSYWPAYIGNHLDEGLGYLNTLWNQVGKYKEFTKKFFGKEGLAAPGYCTLEGDAMSGWVQYGFSPTTSAWLGQHFYLHWKYSADNEFLKERAYPFLRDVALFLEQETEVKPDGTRTFEYSSSPEINDNRIDAFFPVITNYDLALTKFAFTAAAEMADSLGLVDDSARWKKDGGQLPYYAIDEDGGLSIAPGKSYDLSHRHFSHAMAIHPLGLLDIHNGPKEKTIIDATLERLHANGPDWWCGYSYSWLANMEARAAHGEEAAEALRTFAECFVLRNSFHANGDQTKSGKSQFTYRPFTLEGNFAYASGLQEMLLQSQSGVIEVFPAIPKDWKNVSFNRLRAMGAFIVSAELKDGKVVSLNVYSEKGGTLKILSPIDGTVITRQTRPGETVRII
;
A
#
# COMPACT_ATOMS: atom_id res chain seq x y z
N MET A 1 6.46 22.62 -16.98
CA MET A 1 7.65 23.09 -17.72
C MET A 1 8.29 21.89 -18.41
N LYS A 2 8.72 22.04 -19.64
CA LYS A 2 9.27 20.94 -20.46
C LYS A 2 10.47 20.33 -19.76
N ARG A 3 10.47 19.04 -19.49
CA ARG A 3 11.70 18.24 -19.37
C ARG A 3 12.33 18.23 -20.76
N SER A 4 13.08 19.32 -21.09
CA SER A 4 13.77 19.45 -22.36
C SER A 4 15.11 18.75 -22.26
N PHE A 5 15.27 17.68 -23.00
CA PHE A 5 16.59 17.14 -23.32
C PHE A 5 17.41 18.19 -24.07
N LEU A 6 18.29 18.87 -23.37
CA LEU A 6 19.37 19.62 -23.99
C LEU A 6 20.57 18.66 -24.16
N LEU A 7 20.74 18.15 -25.37
CA LEU A 7 21.99 17.56 -25.78
C LEU A 7 23.04 18.70 -25.86
N LEU A 8 23.87 18.83 -24.86
CA LEU A 8 25.06 19.66 -24.91
C LEU A 8 26.26 18.78 -25.24
N THR A 9 26.68 18.85 -26.48
CA THR A 9 27.94 18.26 -26.98
C THR A 9 29.12 18.99 -26.33
N CYS A 10 29.69 18.44 -25.27
CA CYS A 10 30.97 18.88 -24.75
C CYS A 10 32.09 17.96 -25.22
N ILE A 11 33.02 18.56 -25.93
CA ILE A 11 34.25 18.00 -26.45
C ILE A 11 35.15 17.55 -25.29
N VAL A 12 35.59 16.31 -25.37
CA VAL A 12 36.49 15.62 -24.44
C VAL A 12 37.87 16.24 -24.52
N THR A 13 38.35 16.79 -23.42
CA THR A 13 39.79 16.86 -23.14
C THR A 13 40.03 16.13 -21.83
N GLY A 14 40.74 15.03 -21.91
CA GLY A 14 40.97 14.13 -20.80
C GLY A 14 41.80 14.74 -19.67
N CYS A 15 41.38 14.46 -18.45
CA CYS A 15 42.22 14.33 -17.28
C CYS A 15 41.70 13.15 -16.46
N LEU A 16 42.52 12.09 -16.42
CA LEU A 16 42.36 10.94 -15.52
C LEU A 16 42.57 11.40 -14.07
N CYS A 17 41.49 11.78 -13.39
CA CYS A 17 41.40 11.76 -11.94
C CYS A 17 40.05 11.15 -11.62
N GLY A 18 40.05 9.88 -11.23
CA GLY A 18 38.83 9.13 -10.89
C GLY A 18 38.17 9.64 -9.63
N CYS A 19 37.37 10.70 -9.73
CA CYS A 19 36.41 11.07 -8.68
C CYS A 19 35.12 10.26 -8.91
N SER A 20 34.89 9.32 -8.04
CA SER A 20 33.66 8.49 -7.96
C SER A 20 32.52 9.29 -7.34
N LYS A 21 31.96 10.28 -8.03
CA LYS A 21 30.70 10.91 -7.59
C LYS A 21 29.56 10.02 -7.99
N LEU A 22 28.65 9.71 -7.03
CA LEU A 22 27.31 9.22 -7.31
C LEU A 22 26.54 10.43 -7.89
N GLU A 23 26.18 10.34 -9.17
CA GLU A 23 25.50 11.44 -9.86
C GLU A 23 24.03 11.44 -9.44
N VAL A 24 23.52 12.59 -9.03
CA VAL A 24 22.13 12.81 -8.62
C VAL A 24 21.55 14.00 -9.38
N GLN A 25 20.24 13.98 -9.59
CA GLN A 25 19.52 15.08 -10.24
C GLN A 25 18.43 15.60 -9.29
N PRO A 26 18.50 16.87 -8.85
CA PRO A 26 17.47 17.45 -8.00
C PRO A 26 16.13 17.58 -8.74
N SER A 27 15.05 17.29 -8.01
CA SER A 27 13.65 17.50 -8.40
C SER A 27 12.99 18.52 -7.47
N GLU A 28 11.95 19.22 -7.93
CA GLU A 28 11.14 20.10 -7.09
C GLU A 28 10.35 19.32 -6.03
N SER A 29 10.09 18.03 -6.27
CA SER A 29 9.38 17.15 -5.36
C SER A 29 10.24 16.48 -4.30
N ASP A 30 11.59 16.62 -4.37
CA ASP A 30 12.51 16.10 -3.36
C ASP A 30 12.12 16.53 -1.94
N LEU A 31 12.40 15.68 -0.96
CA LEU A 31 12.34 16.09 0.44
C LEU A 31 13.64 16.80 0.81
N VAL A 32 13.54 18.06 1.25
CA VAL A 32 14.72 18.89 1.57
C VAL A 32 14.52 19.59 2.90
N PHE A 33 15.47 19.40 3.82
CA PHE A 33 15.48 20.01 5.14
C PHE A 33 16.87 20.56 5.47
N ASN A 34 16.95 21.44 6.45
CA ASN A 34 18.20 21.97 7.00
C ASN A 34 18.55 21.32 8.35
N ASP A 35 17.92 20.21 8.69
CA ASP A 35 18.14 19.42 9.89
C ASP A 35 17.90 17.92 9.60
N LEU A 36 18.25 17.07 10.57
CA LEU A 36 17.79 15.69 10.63
C LEU A 36 16.55 15.63 11.53
N ALA A 37 15.61 14.73 11.20
CA ALA A 37 14.48 14.46 12.11
C ALA A 37 14.99 13.97 13.46
N SER A 38 14.32 14.35 14.53
CA SER A 38 14.66 13.91 15.90
C SER A 38 13.84 12.70 16.37
N VAL A 39 12.93 12.22 15.53
CA VAL A 39 12.06 11.06 15.78
C VAL A 39 12.04 10.16 14.55
N TRP A 40 11.95 8.86 14.79
CA TRP A 40 12.10 7.84 13.75
C TRP A 40 11.03 7.91 12.65
N ASP A 41 9.78 8.26 13.00
CA ASP A 41 8.65 8.30 12.05
C ASP A 41 8.66 9.55 11.15
N GLU A 42 9.57 10.49 11.37
CA GLU A 42 9.86 11.63 10.49
C GLU A 42 11.15 11.49 9.68
N ALA A 43 11.83 10.36 9.83
CA ALA A 43 13.11 10.07 9.18
C ALA A 43 13.00 10.00 7.65
N MET A 44 14.12 10.22 6.92
CA MET A 44 14.17 10.01 5.46
C MET A 44 14.05 8.52 5.14
N PRO A 45 12.99 8.09 4.41
CA PRO A 45 12.75 6.68 4.12
C PRO A 45 13.48 6.22 2.86
N LEU A 46 14.23 5.14 2.95
CA LEU A 46 14.85 4.44 1.83
C LEU A 46 14.45 2.95 1.88
N GLY A 47 14.27 2.32 0.72
CA GLY A 47 13.85 0.92 0.68
C GLY A 47 13.90 0.29 -0.71
N ASN A 48 13.74 -1.05 -0.73
CA ASN A 48 13.67 -1.84 -1.94
C ASN A 48 12.65 -3.01 -1.84
N ALA A 49 11.64 -2.86 -0.98
CA ALA A 49 10.63 -3.87 -0.64
C ALA A 49 11.13 -5.06 0.18
N SER A 50 12.43 -5.35 0.19
CA SER A 50 13.03 -6.40 1.04
C SER A 50 13.62 -5.84 2.32
N VAL A 51 14.42 -4.78 2.19
CA VAL A 51 15.05 -4.09 3.32
C VAL A 51 14.81 -2.60 3.23
N GLY A 52 14.82 -1.92 4.38
CA GLY A 52 14.62 -0.49 4.50
C GLY A 52 15.59 0.18 5.46
N GLU A 53 15.70 1.48 5.29
CA GLU A 53 16.53 2.35 6.10
C GLU A 53 15.76 3.65 6.38
N LEU A 54 15.81 4.11 7.63
CA LEU A 54 15.31 5.41 8.06
C LEU A 54 16.49 6.25 8.57
N VAL A 55 16.73 7.42 7.95
CA VAL A 55 17.86 8.31 8.29
C VAL A 55 17.36 9.46 9.16
N TRP A 56 17.86 9.53 10.41
CA TRP A 56 17.46 10.52 11.40
C TRP A 56 18.54 10.77 12.46
N GLN A 57 18.27 11.56 13.47
CA GLN A 57 19.19 11.89 14.56
C GLN A 57 18.61 11.49 15.90
N LYS A 58 19.38 10.73 16.69
CA LYS A 58 19.05 10.39 18.08
C LYS A 58 20.12 10.93 19.02
N GLY A 59 19.78 12.01 19.75
CA GLY A 59 20.77 12.72 20.55
C GLY A 59 21.89 13.30 19.69
N ASP A 60 23.14 12.96 19.99
CA ASP A 60 24.31 13.40 19.26
C ASP A 60 24.73 12.44 18.11
N ASN A 61 23.90 11.43 17.82
CA ASN A 61 24.21 10.42 16.83
C ASN A 61 23.34 10.59 15.56
N LEU A 62 23.96 10.51 14.38
CA LEU A 62 23.27 10.12 13.18
C LEU A 62 22.84 8.66 13.34
N ARG A 63 21.55 8.38 13.16
CA ARG A 63 20.97 7.05 13.30
C ARG A 63 20.34 6.59 12.01
N LEU A 64 20.66 5.36 11.63
CA LEU A 64 20.05 4.66 10.51
C LEU A 64 19.30 3.46 11.09
N SER A 65 17.99 3.53 11.15
CA SER A 65 17.14 2.40 11.58
C SER A 65 16.99 1.44 10.42
N LEU A 66 17.37 0.19 10.63
CA LEU A 66 17.38 -0.85 9.60
C LEU A 66 16.20 -1.79 9.82
N ASP A 67 15.51 -2.12 8.75
CA ASP A 67 14.39 -3.04 8.79
C ASP A 67 14.45 -4.04 7.62
N ARG A 68 13.66 -5.11 7.75
CA ARG A 68 13.44 -6.08 6.70
C ARG A 68 11.99 -6.57 6.75
N ILE A 69 11.36 -6.74 5.60
CA ILE A 69 9.93 -7.07 5.47
C ILE A 69 9.54 -8.37 6.21
N ASP A 70 10.42 -9.35 6.26
CA ASP A 70 10.18 -10.68 6.84
C ASP A 70 10.71 -10.84 8.28
N LEU A 71 10.98 -9.76 9.01
CA LEU A 71 11.25 -9.79 10.44
C LEU A 71 9.94 -9.97 11.20
N TRP A 72 9.63 -11.21 11.59
CA TRP A 72 8.34 -11.55 12.21
C TRP A 72 8.48 -12.59 13.33
N ASP A 73 7.69 -12.42 14.39
CA ASP A 73 7.28 -13.50 15.27
C ASP A 73 5.96 -14.08 14.76
N MET A 74 5.99 -15.28 14.25
CA MET A 74 4.82 -15.96 13.66
C MET A 74 4.24 -17.04 14.57
N ARG A 75 4.42 -16.92 15.92
CA ARG A 75 3.81 -17.90 16.83
C ARG A 75 2.27 -17.83 16.73
N PRO A 76 1.60 -18.99 16.63
CA PRO A 76 0.17 -19.04 16.48
C PRO A 76 -0.54 -18.61 17.77
N ILE A 77 -1.75 -18.08 17.63
CA ILE A 77 -2.63 -17.77 18.75
C ILE A 77 -3.24 -19.08 19.26
N GLU A 78 -2.91 -19.47 20.48
CA GLU A 78 -3.34 -20.76 21.06
C GLU A 78 -4.88 -20.89 21.12
N ALA A 79 -5.61 -19.79 21.38
CA ALA A 79 -7.07 -19.78 21.39
C ALA A 79 -7.72 -20.19 20.05
N PHE A 80 -6.98 -20.08 18.94
CA PHE A 80 -7.46 -20.43 17.60
C PHE A 80 -7.26 -21.91 17.24
N LYS A 81 -6.65 -22.68 18.13
CA LYS A 81 -6.49 -24.14 17.95
C LYS A 81 -7.73 -24.93 18.42
N GLY A 82 -8.58 -24.35 19.28
CA GLY A 82 -9.75 -25.00 19.85
C GLY A 82 -10.81 -25.40 18.81
N GLU A 83 -11.64 -26.37 19.15
CA GLU A 83 -12.77 -26.82 18.32
C GLU A 83 -13.87 -25.75 18.21
N ASP A 84 -13.91 -24.84 19.18
CA ASP A 84 -14.80 -23.68 19.23
C ASP A 84 -14.30 -22.46 18.45
N TYR A 85 -13.17 -22.56 17.73
CA TYR A 85 -12.69 -21.55 16.80
C TYR A 85 -13.44 -21.71 15.46
N THR A 86 -14.71 -21.30 15.44
CA THR A 86 -15.57 -21.37 14.25
C THR A 86 -16.51 -20.17 14.20
N PHE A 87 -16.90 -19.75 13.00
CA PHE A 87 -17.87 -18.68 12.78
C PHE A 87 -19.26 -19.06 13.32
N GLU A 88 -19.62 -20.35 13.26
CA GLU A 88 -20.87 -20.83 13.85
C GLU A 88 -20.90 -20.66 15.38
N TRP A 89 -19.75 -20.85 16.06
CA TRP A 89 -19.67 -20.57 17.49
C TRP A 89 -19.90 -19.07 17.77
N VAL A 90 -19.33 -18.17 16.95
CA VAL A 90 -19.56 -16.71 17.05
C VAL A 90 -21.03 -16.39 16.84
N LYS A 91 -21.65 -16.90 15.76
CA LYS A 91 -23.08 -16.69 15.49
C LYS A 91 -23.97 -17.18 16.65
N ASN A 92 -23.61 -18.27 17.30
CA ASN A 92 -24.31 -18.78 18.45
C ASN A 92 -24.24 -17.87 19.69
N GLN A 93 -23.08 -17.17 19.90
CA GLN A 93 -23.02 -16.15 20.97
C GLN A 93 -23.89 -14.94 20.63
N VAL A 94 -23.89 -14.50 19.39
CA VAL A 94 -24.75 -13.40 18.90
C VAL A 94 -26.27 -13.77 19.10
N ARG A 95 -26.68 -14.98 18.71
CA ARG A 95 -28.08 -15.45 18.90
C ARG A 95 -28.49 -15.48 20.36
N LYS A 96 -27.58 -15.79 21.30
CA LYS A 96 -27.82 -15.79 22.75
C LYS A 96 -27.83 -14.40 23.35
N GLY A 97 -27.34 -13.38 22.64
CA GLY A 97 -27.17 -12.04 23.20
C GLY A 97 -25.97 -11.94 24.17
N ASP A 98 -25.02 -12.89 24.12
CA ASP A 98 -23.85 -12.97 24.99
C ASP A 98 -22.57 -12.79 24.19
N TYR A 99 -22.03 -11.56 24.15
CA TYR A 99 -20.89 -11.20 23.30
C TYR A 99 -19.53 -11.21 24.04
N ASP A 100 -19.52 -11.19 25.37
CA ASP A 100 -18.28 -11.18 26.17
C ASP A 100 -17.33 -12.35 25.82
N PRO A 101 -17.80 -13.59 25.60
CA PRO A 101 -16.94 -14.69 25.20
C PRO A 101 -16.25 -14.46 23.84
N VAL A 102 -16.89 -13.71 22.93
CA VAL A 102 -16.31 -13.37 21.63
C VAL A 102 -15.19 -12.35 21.81
N VAL A 103 -15.42 -11.30 22.61
CA VAL A 103 -14.38 -10.32 22.98
C VAL A 103 -13.19 -11.01 23.63
N ASP A 104 -13.42 -11.93 24.59
CA ASP A 104 -12.36 -12.66 25.27
C ASP A 104 -11.53 -13.56 24.33
N LYS A 105 -12.18 -14.17 23.36
CA LYS A 105 -11.51 -15.08 22.43
C LYS A 105 -10.74 -14.36 21.32
N PHE A 106 -11.27 -13.25 20.80
CA PHE A 106 -10.75 -12.57 19.63
C PHE A 106 -10.06 -11.25 20.01
N GLU A 107 -10.76 -10.25 20.51
CA GLU A 107 -10.20 -8.92 20.72
C GLU A 107 -9.09 -8.91 21.78
N LYS A 108 -9.31 -9.53 22.95
CA LYS A 108 -8.29 -9.54 24.01
C LYS A 108 -6.98 -10.23 23.61
N LYS A 109 -6.99 -11.06 22.56
CA LYS A 109 -5.78 -11.69 22.03
C LYS A 109 -5.00 -10.76 21.10
N ALA A 110 -5.60 -9.66 20.62
CA ALA A 110 -4.88 -8.64 19.87
C ALA A 110 -3.82 -7.92 20.73
N TYR A 111 -3.98 -7.91 22.05
CA TYR A 111 -3.02 -7.30 22.98
C TYR A 111 -1.83 -8.23 23.36
N LEU A 112 -1.80 -9.47 22.87
CA LEU A 112 -0.61 -10.32 23.00
C LEU A 112 0.54 -9.72 22.17
N ALA A 113 1.78 -9.82 22.66
CA ALA A 113 2.95 -9.34 21.92
C ALA A 113 3.17 -10.04 20.57
N ALA A 114 2.75 -11.29 20.44
CA ALA A 114 2.88 -12.07 19.21
C ALA A 114 1.56 -12.75 18.81
N PRO A 115 1.34 -13.05 17.51
CA PRO A 115 2.25 -12.77 16.40
C PRO A 115 2.39 -11.28 16.09
N SER A 116 3.54 -10.86 15.55
CA SER A 116 3.83 -9.45 15.22
C SER A 116 5.02 -9.33 14.30
N LYS A 117 5.08 -8.27 13.49
CA LYS A 117 6.31 -7.80 12.89
C LYS A 117 7.25 -7.30 14.01
N ILE A 118 8.55 -7.52 13.86
CA ILE A 118 9.56 -7.10 14.83
C ILE A 118 10.57 -6.15 14.17
N PRO A 119 11.12 -5.15 14.89
CA PRO A 119 12.10 -4.24 14.33
C PRO A 119 13.45 -4.93 14.11
N GLY A 120 14.23 -4.38 13.16
CA GLY A 120 15.64 -4.73 12.98
C GLY A 120 16.55 -4.07 14.02
N ALA A 121 17.77 -3.73 13.61
CA ALA A 121 18.71 -2.98 14.43
C ALA A 121 18.93 -1.57 13.90
N ALA A 122 19.75 -0.75 14.57
CA ALA A 122 20.16 0.53 14.06
C ALA A 122 21.68 0.66 13.97
N LEU A 123 22.14 1.56 13.11
CA LEU A 123 23.52 2.02 13.06
C LEU A 123 23.60 3.43 13.61
N GLU A 124 24.57 3.69 14.48
CA GLU A 124 24.82 5.03 15.05
C GLU A 124 26.23 5.51 14.75
N ILE A 125 26.35 6.78 14.37
CA ILE A 125 27.60 7.47 14.14
C ILE A 125 27.58 8.77 14.96
N ASP A 126 28.59 8.98 15.83
CA ASP A 126 28.74 10.21 16.59
C ASP A 126 29.03 11.39 15.65
N ILE A 127 28.09 12.34 15.61
CA ILE A 127 28.18 13.58 14.82
C ILE A 127 28.31 14.82 15.68
N SER A 128 28.55 14.68 16.98
CA SER A 128 28.62 15.79 17.96
C SER A 128 29.64 16.87 17.55
N SER A 129 30.70 16.47 16.86
CA SER A 129 31.77 17.37 16.39
C SER A 129 31.58 17.91 14.97
N TRP A 130 30.51 17.49 14.23
CA TRP A 130 30.35 17.86 12.83
C TRP A 130 29.64 19.19 12.61
N GLY A 131 29.05 19.75 13.66
CA GLY A 131 28.28 20.99 13.60
C GLY A 131 26.89 20.80 13.01
N PRO A 132 26.16 21.89 12.70
CA PRO A 132 24.80 21.83 12.20
C PRO A 132 24.73 21.15 10.81
N VAL A 133 23.59 20.53 10.55
CA VAL A 133 23.23 20.07 9.21
C VAL A 133 22.94 21.28 8.33
N LYS A 134 23.57 21.34 7.18
CA LYS A 134 23.35 22.35 6.15
C LYS A 134 22.21 21.99 5.20
N GLU A 135 22.16 20.74 4.80
CA GLU A 135 21.11 20.18 3.93
C GLU A 135 21.00 18.68 4.19
N ASN A 136 19.76 18.20 4.26
CA ASN A 136 19.37 16.81 4.27
C ASN A 136 18.35 16.63 3.15
N ARG A 137 18.73 15.91 2.08
CA ARG A 137 17.91 15.77 0.86
C ARG A 137 17.72 14.32 0.48
N LEU A 138 16.49 13.96 0.20
CA LEU A 138 16.12 12.71 -0.48
C LEU A 138 15.85 13.01 -1.95
N TYR A 139 16.74 12.56 -2.83
CA TYR A 139 16.56 12.63 -4.28
C TYR A 139 15.62 11.51 -4.73
N LEU A 140 14.39 11.85 -5.07
CA LEU A 140 13.37 10.86 -5.40
C LEU A 140 13.70 10.05 -6.65
N ASP A 141 14.17 10.72 -7.71
CA ASP A 141 14.52 10.07 -8.99
C ASP A 141 15.66 9.06 -8.83
N ASN A 142 16.51 9.27 -7.82
CA ASN A 142 17.70 8.46 -7.57
C ASN A 142 17.56 7.52 -6.36
N ALA A 143 16.48 7.62 -5.58
CA ALA A 143 16.30 6.92 -4.31
C ALA A 143 17.55 6.96 -3.42
N LEU A 144 18.11 8.17 -3.26
CA LEU A 144 19.35 8.43 -2.54
C LEU A 144 19.16 9.59 -1.57
N CYS A 145 19.58 9.39 -0.31
CA CYS A 145 19.61 10.45 0.70
C CYS A 145 21.05 11.02 0.79
N GLU A 146 21.16 12.34 0.79
CA GLU A 146 22.40 13.07 1.04
C GLU A 146 22.26 13.98 2.24
N VAL A 147 23.21 13.91 3.18
CA VAL A 147 23.31 14.83 4.32
C VAL A 147 24.62 15.59 4.22
N LEU A 148 24.55 16.92 4.28
CA LEU A 148 25.69 17.84 4.28
C LEU A 148 25.75 18.58 5.59
N TRP A 149 26.93 18.68 6.21
CA TRP A 149 27.17 19.43 7.43
C TRP A 149 27.97 20.71 7.14
N GLU A 150 27.85 21.70 8.03
CA GLU A 150 28.54 23.00 7.91
C GLU A 150 30.06 22.89 7.92
N ASN A 151 30.64 21.88 8.59
CA ASN A 151 32.09 21.62 8.59
C ASN A 151 32.62 21.01 7.29
N GLY A 152 31.72 20.74 6.32
CA GLY A 152 32.08 20.14 5.02
C GLY A 152 32.03 18.59 5.04
N ALA A 153 31.69 17.95 6.13
CA ALA A 153 31.39 16.52 6.15
C ALA A 153 30.14 16.22 5.31
N SER A 154 30.08 15.06 4.71
CA SER A 154 28.90 14.62 3.96
C SER A 154 28.69 13.11 4.06
N MET A 155 27.44 12.70 3.91
CA MET A 155 27.02 11.31 3.74
C MET A 155 26.10 11.21 2.53
N LYS A 156 26.32 10.19 1.69
CA LYS A 156 25.34 9.70 0.72
C LYS A 156 24.99 8.27 1.09
N THR A 157 23.69 7.98 1.18
CA THR A 157 23.19 6.62 1.45
C THR A 157 22.09 6.21 0.48
N PHE A 158 22.04 4.94 0.12
CA PHE A 158 20.98 4.34 -0.69
C PHE A 158 20.81 2.86 -0.35
N VAL A 159 19.58 2.38 -0.37
CA VAL A 159 19.26 0.96 -0.32
C VAL A 159 19.31 0.41 -1.73
N GLN A 160 20.20 -0.56 -1.99
CA GLN A 160 20.41 -1.09 -3.34
C GLN A 160 19.15 -1.77 -3.87
N ALA A 161 18.66 -1.35 -5.04
CA ALA A 161 17.36 -1.77 -5.56
C ALA A 161 17.23 -3.28 -5.82
N ASP A 162 18.33 -3.98 -6.09
CA ASP A 162 18.40 -5.40 -6.47
C ASP A 162 19.19 -6.27 -5.48
N GLY A 163 19.32 -5.83 -4.22
CA GLY A 163 20.09 -6.56 -3.21
C GLY A 163 19.65 -6.26 -1.77
N ASP A 164 19.98 -7.16 -0.84
CA ASP A 164 19.65 -6.99 0.58
C ASP A 164 20.72 -6.17 1.32
N VAL A 165 21.18 -5.07 0.73
CA VAL A 165 22.24 -4.21 1.27
C VAL A 165 21.91 -2.73 1.13
N GLY A 166 22.38 -1.95 2.09
CA GLY A 166 22.44 -0.50 1.98
C GLY A 166 23.90 -0.01 1.95
N TRP A 167 24.12 1.09 1.29
CA TRP A 167 25.39 1.72 1.07
C TRP A 167 25.47 3.08 1.73
N MET A 168 26.58 3.36 2.38
CA MET A 168 26.92 4.68 2.91
C MET A 168 28.28 5.11 2.39
N VAL A 169 28.36 6.33 1.87
CA VAL A 169 29.62 6.94 1.42
C VAL A 169 29.79 8.26 2.14
N PHE A 170 30.78 8.34 3.00
CA PHE A 170 31.11 9.54 3.76
C PHE A 170 32.36 10.22 3.19
N GLU A 171 32.33 11.55 3.16
CA GLU A 171 33.47 12.38 2.79
C GLU A 171 33.78 13.38 3.91
N ASN A 172 35.06 13.74 4.05
CA ASN A 172 35.56 14.73 5.02
C ASN A 172 35.20 14.44 6.48
N VAL A 173 35.11 13.16 6.84
CA VAL A 173 34.83 12.75 8.23
C VAL A 173 36.12 12.56 9.03
N PRO A 174 36.08 12.75 10.38
CA PRO A 174 37.27 12.68 11.23
C PRO A 174 37.94 11.29 11.20
N GLU A 175 39.21 11.21 11.58
CA GLU A 175 39.94 9.92 11.69
C GLU A 175 39.33 9.02 12.76
N SER A 176 38.69 9.59 13.78
CA SER A 176 37.96 8.88 14.85
C SER A 176 36.61 8.30 14.41
N PHE A 177 36.24 8.45 13.13
CA PHE A 177 34.97 7.92 12.61
C PHE A 177 34.81 6.44 12.94
N ASP A 178 33.68 6.10 13.53
CA ASP A 178 33.27 4.74 13.87
C ASP A 178 31.77 4.53 13.62
N ILE A 179 31.37 3.28 13.39
CA ILE A 179 29.97 2.88 13.30
C ILE A 179 29.67 1.92 14.44
N GLN A 180 28.63 2.24 15.21
CA GLN A 180 28.10 1.37 16.24
C GLN A 180 26.83 0.69 15.73
N LEU A 181 26.71 -0.62 15.96
CA LEU A 181 25.48 -1.35 15.75
C LEU A 181 24.71 -1.42 17.06
N VAL A 182 23.50 -0.88 17.07
CA VAL A 182 22.61 -0.78 18.23
C VAL A 182 21.44 -1.77 18.04
N PRO A 183 21.43 -2.88 18.76
CA PRO A 183 20.34 -3.85 18.66
C PRO A 183 19.06 -3.36 19.35
N PRO A 184 17.89 -3.91 19.00
CA PRO A 184 16.67 -3.76 19.78
C PRO A 184 16.85 -4.34 21.18
N GLU A 185 16.21 -3.74 22.19
CA GLU A 185 16.28 -4.19 23.57
C GLU A 185 15.13 -5.14 23.92
N TYR A 186 15.40 -6.45 24.00
CA TYR A 186 14.41 -7.48 24.33
C TYR A 186 14.31 -7.80 25.82
N GLN A 187 15.10 -7.20 26.67
CA GLN A 187 15.15 -7.50 28.11
C GLN A 187 15.05 -6.27 29.01
N VAL A 188 14.18 -5.33 28.64
CA VAL A 188 13.92 -4.11 29.45
C VAL A 188 13.01 -4.44 30.63
N LYS A 189 13.36 -4.00 31.84
CA LYS A 189 12.46 -4.09 33.01
C LYS A 189 11.37 -3.02 32.94
N GLY A 190 10.12 -3.40 33.22
CA GLY A 190 8.99 -2.51 33.23
C GLY A 190 8.29 -2.36 31.88
N ALA A 191 8.23 -3.45 31.12
CA ALA A 191 7.50 -3.50 29.86
C ALA A 191 6.02 -3.15 30.05
N GLU A 192 5.60 -2.01 29.52
CA GLU A 192 4.21 -1.57 29.51
C GLU A 192 3.60 -1.83 28.13
N GLU A 193 2.28 -2.06 28.10
CA GLU A 193 1.54 -2.04 26.85
C GLU A 193 1.39 -0.58 26.39
N ALA A 194 1.83 -0.28 25.19
CA ALA A 194 1.47 0.95 24.52
C ALA A 194 0.11 0.77 23.82
N GLY A 195 -0.65 1.83 23.65
CA GLY A 195 -1.95 1.79 22.97
C GLY A 195 -1.86 1.25 21.51
N LEU A 196 -2.99 1.00 20.88
CA LEU A 196 -3.11 0.60 19.47
C LEU A 196 -2.45 -0.77 19.13
N GLY A 197 -2.48 -1.72 20.08
CA GLY A 197 -1.90 -3.05 19.88
C GLY A 197 -0.36 -3.08 19.89
N SER A 198 0.28 -1.95 20.17
CA SER A 198 1.72 -1.85 20.37
C SER A 198 2.11 -2.35 21.75
N SER A 199 3.19 -3.11 21.85
CA SER A 199 3.70 -3.67 23.10
C SER A 199 5.20 -3.54 23.17
N SER A 200 5.79 -3.51 24.38
CA SER A 200 7.24 -3.58 24.52
C SER A 200 7.81 -4.87 23.92
N LEU A 201 8.96 -4.77 23.26
CA LEU A 201 9.69 -5.91 22.71
C LEU A 201 10.00 -6.98 23.76
N ALA A 202 10.17 -6.58 25.02
CA ALA A 202 10.45 -7.49 26.14
C ALA A 202 9.34 -8.53 26.38
N LEU A 203 8.10 -8.23 26.00
CA LEU A 203 6.97 -9.17 26.12
C LEU A 203 7.04 -10.35 25.16
N LEU A 204 7.88 -10.29 24.12
CA LEU A 204 8.17 -11.44 23.26
C LEU A 204 8.93 -12.55 24.00
N GLY A 205 9.65 -12.18 25.07
CA GLY A 205 10.40 -13.14 25.91
C GLY A 205 11.68 -13.66 25.26
N TYR A 206 12.24 -12.95 24.28
CA TYR A 206 13.48 -13.37 23.63
C TYR A 206 14.70 -13.13 24.51
N PRO A 207 15.74 -13.96 24.43
CA PRO A 207 17.05 -13.61 24.94
C PRO A 207 17.59 -12.43 24.14
N GLN A 208 18.37 -11.54 24.77
CA GLN A 208 19.07 -10.47 24.07
C GLN A 208 20.09 -11.08 23.11
N GLY A 209 20.06 -10.65 21.85
CA GLY A 209 20.98 -11.10 20.83
C GLY A 209 22.42 -10.64 21.07
N GLU A 210 23.36 -11.25 20.36
CA GLU A 210 24.79 -11.04 20.54
C GLU A 210 25.36 -10.09 19.46
N VAL A 211 26.06 -9.06 19.89
CA VAL A 211 26.84 -8.17 19.01
C VAL A 211 28.31 -8.61 19.04
N LYS A 212 28.90 -8.81 17.87
CA LYS A 212 30.34 -9.14 17.71
C LYS A 212 31.03 -8.10 16.85
N ARG A 213 32.24 -7.72 17.23
CA ARG A 213 33.08 -6.80 16.46
C ARG A 213 34.42 -7.43 16.12
N GLU A 214 34.80 -7.35 14.85
CA GLU A 214 36.11 -7.77 14.31
C GLU A 214 36.66 -6.64 13.43
N GLY A 215 37.51 -5.79 14.01
CA GLY A 215 37.98 -4.58 13.34
C GLY A 215 36.82 -3.61 13.06
N ASN A 216 36.61 -3.31 11.79
CA ASN A 216 35.51 -2.45 11.36
C ASN A 216 34.21 -3.22 11.11
N ARG A 217 34.26 -4.55 11.09
CA ARG A 217 33.06 -5.35 10.94
C ARG A 217 32.32 -5.49 12.27
N VAL A 218 31.03 -5.18 12.28
CA VAL A 218 30.14 -5.42 13.40
C VAL A 218 28.98 -6.29 12.91
N THR A 219 28.67 -7.33 13.67
CA THR A 219 27.56 -8.24 13.38
C THR A 219 26.66 -8.38 14.60
N TYR A 220 25.39 -8.60 14.34
CA TYR A 220 24.37 -8.89 15.36
C TYR A 220 23.58 -10.12 14.95
N HIS A 221 23.34 -11.02 15.90
CA HIS A 221 22.49 -12.20 15.73
C HIS A 221 21.38 -12.18 16.77
N GLN A 222 20.13 -12.27 16.32
CA GLN A 222 18.95 -12.35 17.18
C GLN A 222 18.19 -13.63 16.91
N GLN A 223 18.07 -14.47 17.94
CA GLN A 223 17.18 -15.62 17.94
C GLN A 223 15.75 -15.16 18.20
N GLY A 224 14.83 -15.54 17.34
CA GLY A 224 13.39 -15.34 17.49
C GLY A 224 12.67 -16.61 17.94
N TRP A 225 11.38 -16.72 17.58
CA TRP A 225 10.55 -17.87 17.95
C TRP A 225 10.93 -19.14 17.17
N LYS A 226 11.12 -20.26 17.87
CA LYS A 226 11.58 -21.54 17.32
C LYS A 226 12.90 -21.39 16.54
N ASP A 227 12.90 -21.82 15.29
CA ASP A 227 14.07 -21.79 14.41
C ASP A 227 14.25 -20.47 13.66
N TYR A 228 13.37 -19.49 13.90
CA TYR A 228 13.49 -18.17 13.29
C TYR A 228 14.61 -17.38 13.94
N PHE A 229 15.45 -16.75 13.12
CA PHE A 229 16.48 -15.81 13.54
C PHE A 229 16.71 -14.76 12.45
N TYR A 230 17.35 -13.67 12.83
CA TYR A 230 17.85 -12.72 11.85
C TYR A 230 19.26 -12.24 12.21
N ASP A 231 20.00 -11.85 11.17
CA ASP A 231 21.35 -11.33 11.28
C ASP A 231 21.44 -9.93 10.68
N VAL A 232 22.21 -9.06 11.33
CA VAL A 232 22.60 -7.76 10.79
C VAL A 232 24.12 -7.72 10.72
N ALA A 233 24.66 -7.16 9.63
CA ALA A 233 26.08 -6.94 9.48
C ALA A 233 26.35 -5.56 8.90
N VAL A 234 27.38 -4.90 9.40
CA VAL A 234 27.94 -3.68 8.80
C VAL A 234 29.45 -3.82 8.75
N ASP A 235 30.07 -3.34 7.67
CA ASP A 235 31.52 -3.25 7.54
C ASP A 235 31.89 -2.00 6.74
N TRP A 236 33.04 -1.39 7.05
CA TRP A 236 33.48 -0.18 6.36
C TRP A 236 35.01 -0.14 6.19
N LYS A 237 35.41 0.65 5.18
CA LYS A 237 36.82 0.87 4.89
C LYS A 237 37.07 2.33 4.48
N ARG A 238 38.23 2.85 4.81
CA ARG A 238 38.76 4.11 4.24
C ARG A 238 39.42 3.84 2.90
N ALA A 239 39.02 4.58 1.89
CA ALA A 239 39.61 4.49 0.54
C ALA A 239 39.50 5.85 -0.16
N GLY A 240 40.64 6.39 -0.64
CA GLY A 240 40.67 7.62 -1.42
C GLY A 240 40.12 8.85 -0.70
N GLY A 241 40.35 8.97 0.61
CA GLY A 241 39.83 10.07 1.46
C GLY A 241 38.37 9.97 1.85
N LYS A 242 37.72 8.85 1.55
CA LYS A 242 36.30 8.55 1.89
C LYS A 242 36.22 7.37 2.83
N VAL A 243 35.11 7.29 3.58
CA VAL A 243 34.67 6.06 4.24
C VAL A 243 33.55 5.46 3.42
N ILE A 244 33.69 4.19 3.05
CA ILE A 244 32.69 3.42 2.32
C ILE A 244 32.22 2.33 3.28
N ALA A 245 30.94 2.36 3.61
CA ALA A 245 30.32 1.36 4.48
C ALA A 245 29.15 0.67 3.75
N VAL A 246 28.91 -0.59 4.14
CA VAL A 246 27.81 -1.41 3.65
C VAL A 246 27.19 -2.10 4.84
N TRP A 247 25.87 -2.11 4.87
CA TRP A 247 25.10 -2.90 5.82
C TRP A 247 24.19 -3.92 5.11
N SER A 248 23.80 -4.96 5.83
CA SER A 248 22.82 -5.96 5.38
C SER A 248 21.99 -6.46 6.55
N VAL A 249 20.70 -6.73 6.29
CA VAL A 249 19.81 -7.45 7.19
C VAL A 249 19.30 -8.69 6.47
N THR A 250 19.47 -9.85 7.08
CA THR A 250 18.99 -11.13 6.55
C THR A 250 18.22 -11.92 7.61
N SER A 251 17.30 -12.76 7.19
CA SER A 251 16.54 -13.66 8.06
C SER A 251 16.76 -15.12 7.69
N SER A 252 16.36 -16.02 8.59
CA SER A 252 16.33 -17.47 8.30
C SER A 252 15.40 -17.80 7.11
N ILE A 253 14.36 -16.97 6.86
CA ILE A 253 13.47 -17.11 5.70
C ILE A 253 14.21 -16.79 4.40
N SER A 254 15.05 -15.75 4.40
CA SER A 254 15.81 -15.35 3.21
C SER A 254 16.86 -16.36 2.75
N GLY A 255 17.31 -17.24 3.65
CA GLY A 255 18.36 -18.21 3.39
C GLY A 255 19.74 -17.60 3.11
N LYS A 256 19.90 -16.28 3.28
CA LYS A 256 21.14 -15.52 3.07
C LYS A 256 21.87 -15.30 4.39
N LYS A 257 23.13 -14.85 4.32
CA LYS A 257 23.95 -14.46 5.47
C LYS A 257 24.38 -12.99 5.33
N ALA A 258 24.03 -12.15 6.27
CA ALA A 258 24.30 -10.71 6.22
C ALA A 258 25.77 -10.38 5.97
N ALA A 259 26.70 -11.02 6.68
CA ALA A 259 28.13 -10.82 6.48
C ALA A 259 28.58 -11.16 5.04
N SER A 260 28.01 -12.24 4.44
CA SER A 260 28.34 -12.60 3.05
C SER A 260 27.82 -11.59 2.04
N GLU A 261 26.64 -11.02 2.26
CA GLU A 261 26.10 -9.98 1.38
C GLU A 261 26.95 -8.70 1.48
N VAL A 262 27.40 -8.32 2.68
CA VAL A 262 28.33 -7.20 2.90
C VAL A 262 29.68 -7.46 2.18
N ASP A 263 30.25 -8.66 2.27
CA ASP A 263 31.51 -9.01 1.58
C ASP A 263 31.40 -8.86 0.06
N LYS A 264 30.32 -9.38 -0.53
CA LYS A 264 30.04 -9.29 -1.96
C LYS A 264 29.92 -7.82 -2.40
N ALA A 265 29.17 -7.02 -1.64
CA ALA A 265 28.98 -5.61 -1.93
C ALA A 265 30.28 -4.81 -1.84
N LEU A 266 31.06 -4.96 -0.76
CA LEU A 266 32.35 -4.27 -0.62
C LEU A 266 33.38 -4.66 -1.70
N ALA A 267 33.31 -5.89 -2.20
CA ALA A 267 34.15 -6.34 -3.33
C ALA A 267 33.69 -5.72 -4.65
N GLU A 268 32.40 -5.48 -4.84
CA GLU A 268 31.84 -4.82 -6.02
C GLU A 268 32.13 -3.33 -6.05
N GLY A 269 31.94 -2.64 -4.94
CA GLY A 269 32.12 -1.21 -4.74
C GLY A 269 30.90 -0.35 -5.12
N PRO A 270 30.77 0.86 -4.49
CA PRO A 270 29.57 1.67 -4.53
C PRO A 270 29.18 2.15 -5.92
N LYS A 271 30.16 2.45 -6.79
CA LYS A 271 29.89 2.96 -8.15
C LYS A 271 29.17 1.93 -9.03
N LYS A 272 29.60 0.67 -8.95
CA LYS A 272 28.99 -0.40 -9.74
C LYS A 272 27.61 -0.78 -9.17
N ALA A 273 27.50 -0.84 -7.84
CA ALA A 273 26.24 -1.06 -7.15
C ALA A 273 25.22 0.04 -7.48
N TYR A 274 25.61 1.32 -7.45
CA TYR A 274 24.76 2.44 -7.80
C TYR A 274 24.27 2.39 -9.27
N LYS A 275 25.14 1.97 -10.19
CA LYS A 275 24.70 1.77 -11.58
C LYS A 275 23.60 0.72 -11.71
N ARG A 276 23.67 -0.38 -10.94
CA ARG A 276 22.59 -1.39 -10.92
C ARG A 276 21.34 -0.85 -10.24
N HIS A 277 21.51 -0.08 -9.16
CA HIS A 277 20.40 0.61 -8.47
C HIS A 277 19.63 1.51 -9.44
N MET A 278 20.31 2.31 -10.25
CA MET A 278 19.69 3.12 -11.29
C MET A 278 19.06 2.29 -12.41
N GLY A 279 19.56 1.07 -12.65
CA GLY A 279 18.96 0.11 -13.59
C GLY A 279 17.53 -0.32 -13.23
N TYR A 280 17.10 -0.11 -11.99
CA TYR A 280 15.70 -0.25 -11.56
C TYR A 280 14.96 1.11 -11.60
N TRP A 281 15.54 2.16 -11.02
CA TRP A 281 14.84 3.43 -10.82
C TRP A 281 14.58 4.20 -12.12
N GLU A 282 15.51 4.19 -13.08
CA GLU A 282 15.29 4.82 -14.39
C GLU A 282 14.06 4.22 -15.12
N PRO A 283 13.98 2.89 -15.34
CA PRO A 283 12.78 2.28 -15.94
C PRO A 283 11.50 2.46 -15.12
N TYR A 284 11.59 2.47 -13.78
CA TYR A 284 10.47 2.71 -12.91
C TYR A 284 9.83 4.08 -13.18
N TRP A 285 10.62 5.15 -13.18
CA TRP A 285 10.14 6.50 -13.48
C TRP A 285 9.73 6.71 -14.95
N GLU A 286 10.28 5.92 -15.88
CA GLU A 286 9.83 5.89 -17.28
C GLU A 286 8.49 5.16 -17.45
N GLY A 287 8.06 4.40 -16.47
CA GLY A 287 6.79 3.65 -16.47
C GLY A 287 5.59 4.54 -16.68
N SER A 288 5.50 5.65 -15.94
CA SER A 288 4.49 6.70 -16.12
C SER A 288 4.91 8.03 -15.48
N SER A 289 4.23 9.12 -15.85
CA SER A 289 4.39 10.41 -15.18
C SER A 289 3.14 11.26 -15.30
N VAL A 290 2.91 12.13 -14.32
CA VAL A 290 1.83 13.12 -14.32
C VAL A 290 2.41 14.52 -14.13
N ASN A 291 1.70 15.54 -14.62
CA ASN A 291 2.03 16.94 -14.38
C ASN A 291 0.74 17.74 -14.22
N VAL A 292 0.52 18.22 -12.99
CA VAL A 292 -0.64 19.03 -12.63
C VAL A 292 -0.20 20.41 -12.12
N PRO A 293 -1.03 21.46 -12.23
CA PRO A 293 -0.62 22.82 -11.85
C PRO A 293 -0.60 23.06 -10.33
N ASP A 294 -1.24 22.21 -9.54
CA ASP A 294 -1.25 22.28 -8.09
C ASP A 294 0.04 21.65 -7.54
N ALA A 295 0.95 22.49 -7.03
CA ALA A 295 2.26 22.05 -6.55
C ALA A 295 2.15 21.14 -5.30
N THR A 296 1.16 21.37 -4.41
CA THR A 296 0.95 20.52 -3.24
C THR A 296 0.58 19.11 -3.66
N ILE A 297 -0.36 19.00 -4.61
CA ILE A 297 -0.81 17.69 -5.13
C ILE A 297 0.32 17.03 -5.93
N GLN A 298 1.02 17.79 -6.77
CA GLN A 298 2.12 17.24 -7.59
C GLN A 298 3.26 16.67 -6.74
N HIS A 299 3.75 17.46 -5.77
CA HIS A 299 4.88 17.03 -4.95
C HIS A 299 4.51 15.82 -4.08
N GLN A 300 3.31 15.80 -3.53
CA GLN A 300 2.86 14.65 -2.73
C GLN A 300 2.73 13.40 -3.62
N TYR A 301 2.14 13.51 -4.82
CA TYR A 301 2.05 12.38 -5.76
C TYR A 301 3.42 11.77 -6.10
N ASP A 302 4.41 12.60 -6.43
CA ASP A 302 5.76 12.12 -6.76
C ASP A 302 6.40 11.38 -5.56
N ARG A 303 6.18 11.88 -4.34
CA ARG A 303 6.64 11.25 -3.09
C ARG A 303 5.92 9.92 -2.82
N GLU A 304 4.64 9.82 -3.18
CA GLU A 304 3.90 8.57 -3.05
C GLU A 304 4.41 7.51 -4.04
N MET A 305 4.63 7.90 -5.27
CA MET A 305 5.18 6.99 -6.28
C MET A 305 6.61 6.56 -5.93
N TYR A 306 7.44 7.44 -5.36
CA TYR A 306 8.74 7.07 -4.80
C TYR A 306 8.60 6.00 -3.71
N LYS A 307 7.72 6.20 -2.72
CA LYS A 307 7.49 5.23 -1.64
C LYS A 307 6.94 3.91 -2.19
N PHE A 308 6.05 3.98 -3.17
CA PHE A 308 5.53 2.77 -3.84
C PHE A 308 6.67 1.96 -4.48
N GLY A 309 7.55 2.60 -5.27
CA GLY A 309 8.74 1.97 -5.84
C GLY A 309 9.75 1.46 -4.80
N SER A 310 9.80 2.08 -3.60
CA SER A 310 10.65 1.63 -2.49
C SER A 310 10.07 0.46 -1.71
N ALA A 311 8.74 0.28 -1.72
CA ALA A 311 8.03 -0.70 -0.89
C ALA A 311 7.49 -1.91 -1.67
N THR A 312 7.65 -1.95 -3.01
CA THR A 312 7.06 -3.00 -3.86
C THR A 312 8.07 -3.60 -4.82
N ARG A 313 8.00 -4.91 -5.03
CA ARG A 313 8.65 -5.70 -6.08
C ARG A 313 7.81 -6.94 -6.37
N LYS A 314 7.86 -7.44 -7.60
CA LYS A 314 7.12 -8.65 -8.00
C LYS A 314 7.49 -9.91 -7.20
N ASP A 315 8.70 -9.96 -6.69
CA ASP A 315 9.26 -11.13 -5.99
C ASP A 315 9.43 -10.87 -4.47
N SER A 316 8.85 -9.77 -3.92
CA SER A 316 8.86 -9.46 -2.50
C SER A 316 7.52 -9.78 -1.84
N TYR A 317 7.53 -9.86 -0.50
CA TYR A 317 6.30 -9.79 0.28
C TYR A 317 5.60 -8.44 0.05
N PRO A 318 4.27 -8.39 0.22
CA PRO A 318 3.51 -7.17 0.00
C PRO A 318 3.76 -6.11 1.09
N ILE A 319 3.25 -4.91 0.83
CA ILE A 319 3.21 -3.82 1.80
C ILE A 319 2.34 -4.25 2.99
N SER A 320 2.93 -4.35 4.18
CA SER A 320 2.22 -4.39 5.46
C SER A 320 1.92 -2.96 5.92
N LEU A 321 1.32 -2.75 7.10
CA LEU A 321 0.96 -1.41 7.57
C LEU A 321 2.11 -0.39 7.48
N GLN A 322 3.35 -0.78 7.84
CA GLN A 322 4.54 0.08 7.77
C GLN A 322 5.60 -0.41 6.76
N SER A 323 5.36 -1.53 6.08
CA SER A 323 6.31 -2.14 5.13
C SER A 323 7.70 -2.39 5.75
N VAL A 324 8.76 -1.82 5.15
CA VAL A 324 10.16 -1.90 5.57
C VAL A 324 10.60 -0.73 6.45
N TRP A 325 9.67 0.02 7.03
CA TRP A 325 9.92 1.19 7.87
C TRP A 325 9.23 1.08 9.23
N THR A 326 9.54 0.01 9.98
CA THR A 326 8.91 -0.26 11.27
C THR A 326 9.49 0.58 12.42
N ALA A 327 8.80 0.59 13.56
CA ALA A 327 9.14 1.40 14.72
C ALA A 327 10.58 1.16 15.24
N ASP A 328 11.26 2.24 15.64
CA ASP A 328 12.57 2.21 16.31
C ASP A 328 12.51 3.01 17.64
N ASP A 329 11.57 2.64 18.49
CA ASP A 329 11.29 3.28 19.77
C ASP A 329 11.30 2.30 20.96
N GLY A 330 11.60 1.01 20.71
CA GLY A 330 11.59 -0.04 21.73
C GLY A 330 10.26 -0.77 21.87
N PHE A 331 9.29 -0.44 21.00
CA PHE A 331 7.99 -1.08 20.96
C PHE A 331 7.79 -1.88 19.67
N LEU A 332 6.87 -2.83 19.70
CA LEU A 332 6.31 -3.44 18.51
C LEU A 332 5.52 -2.39 17.72
N PRO A 333 5.43 -2.51 16.39
CA PRO A 333 4.73 -1.52 15.59
C PRO A 333 3.24 -1.46 15.94
N PRO A 334 2.58 -0.30 15.74
CA PRO A 334 1.13 -0.16 15.88
C PRO A 334 0.40 -1.23 15.07
N TRP A 335 -0.67 -1.78 15.64
CA TRP A 335 -1.44 -2.90 15.07
C TRP A 335 -0.55 -4.08 14.65
N LYS A 336 0.61 -4.26 15.33
CA LYS A 336 1.58 -5.34 15.07
C LYS A 336 2.21 -5.33 13.68
N GLY A 337 2.04 -4.26 12.91
CA GLY A 337 2.54 -4.15 11.54
C GLY A 337 2.01 -5.22 10.60
N ASP A 338 0.78 -5.67 10.81
CA ASP A 338 0.16 -6.80 10.12
C ASP A 338 -0.24 -6.51 8.66
N TYR A 339 -0.72 -7.55 7.99
CA TYR A 339 -1.45 -7.43 6.73
C TYR A 339 -2.92 -7.23 7.05
N HIS A 340 -3.34 -5.99 7.03
CA HIS A 340 -4.66 -5.52 7.40
C HIS A 340 -5.56 -5.49 6.16
N ASN A 341 -6.31 -6.57 5.95
CA ASN A 341 -7.10 -6.81 4.73
C ASN A 341 -8.57 -6.37 4.85
N ASP A 342 -8.90 -5.51 5.80
CA ASP A 342 -10.22 -4.87 5.84
C ASP A 342 -10.27 -3.56 5.02
N LEU A 343 -9.10 -2.97 4.71
CA LEU A 343 -8.89 -1.92 3.70
C LEU A 343 -7.41 -1.63 3.40
N ASN A 344 -6.51 -1.65 4.39
CA ASN A 344 -5.18 -1.04 4.30
C ASN A 344 -4.31 -1.68 3.21
N THR A 345 -4.22 -3.01 3.18
CA THR A 345 -3.40 -3.70 2.18
C THR A 345 -3.95 -3.47 0.78
N GLN A 346 -5.28 -3.47 0.61
CA GLN A 346 -5.90 -3.25 -0.69
C GLN A 346 -5.66 -1.83 -1.22
N LEU A 347 -5.88 -0.81 -0.38
CA LEU A 347 -5.65 0.59 -0.75
C LEU A 347 -4.19 0.83 -1.16
N SER A 348 -3.25 0.14 -0.53
CA SER A 348 -1.82 0.26 -0.82
C SER A 348 -1.45 -0.14 -2.25
N TYR A 349 -2.28 -0.93 -2.93
CA TYR A 349 -1.99 -1.40 -4.30
C TYR A 349 -2.83 -0.75 -5.40
N TRP A 350 -3.74 0.17 -5.08
CA TRP A 350 -4.53 0.86 -6.11
C TRP A 350 -3.68 1.59 -7.16
N PRO A 351 -2.58 2.28 -6.83
CA PRO A 351 -1.82 3.03 -7.83
C PRO A 351 -1.07 2.14 -8.84
N ALA A 352 -0.94 0.83 -8.60
CA ALA A 352 -0.27 -0.08 -9.50
C ALA A 352 -0.94 -0.17 -10.88
N TYR A 353 -2.25 -0.02 -10.94
CA TYR A 353 -3.04 -0.27 -12.14
C TYR A 353 -2.99 0.90 -13.12
N ILE A 354 -3.62 2.02 -12.80
CA ILE A 354 -3.61 3.22 -13.65
C ILE A 354 -2.19 3.79 -13.76
N GLY A 355 -1.40 3.73 -12.68
CA GLY A 355 -0.01 4.18 -12.66
C GLY A 355 0.95 3.39 -13.55
N ASN A 356 0.49 2.29 -14.19
CA ASN A 356 1.30 1.45 -15.08
C ASN A 356 2.49 0.77 -14.39
N HIS A 357 2.30 0.32 -13.14
CA HIS A 357 3.28 -0.39 -12.31
C HIS A 357 2.77 -1.81 -11.96
N LEU A 358 2.30 -2.54 -12.98
CA LEU A 358 1.71 -3.87 -12.76
C LEU A 358 2.71 -4.87 -12.19
N ASP A 359 4.00 -4.78 -12.57
CA ASP A 359 5.05 -5.66 -12.06
C ASP A 359 5.27 -5.44 -10.56
N GLU A 360 5.24 -4.19 -10.10
CA GLU A 360 5.31 -3.84 -8.69
C GLU A 360 4.11 -4.40 -7.91
N GLY A 361 2.92 -4.39 -8.51
CA GLY A 361 1.69 -4.97 -7.96
C GLY A 361 1.70 -6.49 -7.84
N LEU A 362 2.53 -7.20 -8.63
CA LEU A 362 2.58 -8.67 -8.64
C LEU A 362 3.05 -9.28 -7.31
N GLY A 363 3.89 -8.61 -6.53
CA GLY A 363 4.32 -9.13 -5.22
C GLY A 363 3.15 -9.45 -4.30
N TYR A 364 2.12 -8.60 -4.31
CA TYR A 364 0.87 -8.83 -3.57
C TYR A 364 0.12 -10.06 -4.11
N LEU A 365 -0.12 -10.10 -5.41
CA LEU A 365 -0.87 -11.21 -6.02
C LEU A 365 -0.13 -12.55 -5.90
N ASN A 366 1.19 -12.55 -6.02
CA ASN A 366 2.02 -13.75 -5.83
C ASN A 366 1.91 -14.26 -4.39
N THR A 367 1.94 -13.37 -3.40
CA THR A 367 1.79 -13.74 -1.99
C THR A 367 0.41 -14.32 -1.71
N LEU A 368 -0.66 -13.64 -2.13
CA LEU A 368 -2.03 -14.14 -1.98
C LEU A 368 -2.21 -15.50 -2.66
N TRP A 369 -1.63 -15.69 -3.85
CA TRP A 369 -1.68 -16.97 -4.56
C TRP A 369 -0.96 -18.08 -3.81
N ASN A 370 0.21 -17.81 -3.26
CA ASN A 370 0.98 -18.77 -2.47
C ASN A 370 0.27 -19.16 -1.17
N GLN A 371 -0.60 -18.29 -0.65
CA GLN A 371 -1.36 -18.50 0.58
C GLN A 371 -2.73 -19.19 0.36
N VAL A 372 -3.14 -19.46 -0.88
CA VAL A 372 -4.45 -20.08 -1.20
C VAL A 372 -4.68 -21.38 -0.41
N GLY A 373 -3.66 -22.20 -0.21
CA GLY A 373 -3.75 -23.42 0.59
C GLY A 373 -4.18 -23.14 2.04
N LYS A 374 -3.53 -22.19 2.69
CA LYS A 374 -3.85 -21.75 4.05
C LYS A 374 -5.24 -21.12 4.15
N TYR A 375 -5.63 -20.33 3.16
CA TYR A 375 -6.96 -19.72 3.13
C TYR A 375 -8.07 -20.78 3.00
N LYS A 376 -7.86 -21.83 2.20
CA LYS A 376 -8.79 -22.96 2.14
C LYS A 376 -8.86 -23.74 3.45
N GLU A 377 -7.74 -23.93 4.14
CA GLU A 377 -7.73 -24.53 5.49
C GLU A 377 -8.47 -23.66 6.50
N PHE A 378 -8.26 -22.34 6.47
CA PHE A 378 -9.01 -21.38 7.28
C PHE A 378 -10.51 -21.43 6.96
N THR A 379 -10.91 -21.43 5.69
CA THR A 379 -12.29 -21.54 5.24
C THR A 379 -12.96 -22.77 5.83
N LYS A 380 -12.30 -23.91 5.71
CA LYS A 380 -12.82 -25.19 6.20
C LYS A 380 -12.92 -25.23 7.73
N LYS A 381 -11.89 -24.73 8.42
CA LYS A 381 -11.85 -24.75 9.88
C LYS A 381 -12.79 -23.72 10.50
N PHE A 382 -12.73 -22.47 10.05
CA PHE A 382 -13.47 -21.38 10.68
C PHE A 382 -14.94 -21.32 10.21
N PHE A 383 -15.18 -21.42 8.91
CA PHE A 383 -16.55 -21.36 8.34
C PHE A 383 -17.21 -22.72 8.15
N GLY A 384 -16.45 -23.83 8.17
CA GLY A 384 -16.98 -25.17 7.88
C GLY A 384 -17.43 -25.35 6.44
N LYS A 385 -16.88 -24.58 5.50
CA LYS A 385 -17.26 -24.52 4.08
C LYS A 385 -16.10 -24.91 3.17
N GLU A 386 -16.42 -25.16 1.89
CA GLU A 386 -15.45 -25.27 0.82
C GLU A 386 -15.27 -23.91 0.13
N GLY A 387 -14.23 -23.78 -0.72
CA GLY A 387 -13.90 -22.56 -1.42
C GLY A 387 -12.81 -21.76 -0.72
N LEU A 388 -12.85 -20.43 -0.79
CA LEU A 388 -11.80 -19.57 -0.30
C LEU A 388 -12.35 -18.35 0.46
N ALA A 389 -12.10 -18.31 1.77
CA ALA A 389 -12.18 -17.14 2.63
C ALA A 389 -10.78 -16.82 3.18
N ALA A 390 -10.44 -15.56 3.33
CA ALA A 390 -9.18 -15.10 3.90
C ALA A 390 -9.44 -14.34 5.21
N PRO A 391 -8.56 -14.46 6.22
CA PRO A 391 -8.66 -13.61 7.40
C PRO A 391 -8.33 -12.15 7.05
N GLY A 392 -9.05 -11.22 7.68
CA GLY A 392 -8.86 -9.78 7.50
C GLY A 392 -7.58 -9.28 8.15
N TYR A 393 -7.13 -9.94 9.20
CA TYR A 393 -5.84 -9.66 9.85
C TYR A 393 -4.98 -10.91 9.77
N CYS A 394 -3.81 -10.81 9.12
CA CYS A 394 -2.95 -11.97 8.96
C CYS A 394 -1.46 -11.67 9.08
N THR A 395 -0.71 -12.74 9.40
CA THR A 395 0.74 -12.72 9.45
C THR A 395 1.34 -12.71 8.04
N LEU A 396 2.66 -12.55 7.96
CA LEU A 396 3.45 -12.70 6.74
C LEU A 396 3.09 -13.93 5.91
N GLU A 397 2.69 -15.02 6.55
CA GLU A 397 2.37 -16.30 5.90
C GLU A 397 0.87 -16.55 5.72
N GLY A 398 0.01 -15.56 6.04
CA GLY A 398 -1.43 -15.67 5.87
C GLY A 398 -2.16 -16.37 7.01
N ASP A 399 -1.50 -16.62 8.15
CA ASP A 399 -2.17 -17.14 9.33
C ASP A 399 -3.01 -16.05 10.01
N ALA A 400 -4.21 -16.38 10.47
CA ALA A 400 -5.11 -15.44 11.10
C ALA A 400 -4.50 -14.82 12.38
N MET A 401 -4.59 -13.50 12.47
CA MET A 401 -4.27 -12.72 13.66
C MET A 401 -5.56 -12.33 14.39
N SER A 402 -5.41 -11.86 15.62
CA SER A 402 -6.53 -11.46 16.47
C SER A 402 -6.95 -10.03 16.19
N GLY A 403 -8.24 -9.74 16.42
CA GLY A 403 -8.83 -8.43 16.25
C GLY A 403 -10.35 -8.45 16.46
N TRP A 404 -11.03 -7.48 15.91
CA TRP A 404 -12.48 -7.40 15.91
C TRP A 404 -13.07 -8.43 14.93
N VAL A 405 -13.81 -9.41 15.45
CA VAL A 405 -14.21 -10.59 14.67
C VAL A 405 -15.09 -10.26 13.46
N GLN A 406 -15.93 -9.24 13.53
CA GLN A 406 -16.84 -8.85 12.46
C GLN A 406 -16.09 -8.39 11.20
N TYR A 407 -14.86 -7.91 11.36
CA TYR A 407 -14.05 -7.32 10.30
C TYR A 407 -12.86 -8.21 9.99
N GLY A 408 -12.13 -8.64 11.02
CA GLY A 408 -10.97 -9.51 10.87
C GLY A 408 -11.30 -10.91 10.34
N PHE A 409 -12.58 -11.32 10.42
CA PHE A 409 -13.06 -12.60 9.93
C PHE A 409 -14.35 -12.44 9.08
N SER A 410 -14.48 -11.31 8.40
CA SER A 410 -15.58 -11.06 7.48
C SER A 410 -15.60 -12.07 6.33
N PRO A 411 -16.76 -12.65 5.98
CA PRO A 411 -16.87 -13.61 4.89
C PRO A 411 -16.55 -12.99 3.52
N THR A 412 -16.60 -11.67 3.38
CA THR A 412 -16.42 -10.99 2.10
C THR A 412 -14.99 -10.43 1.88
N THR A 413 -14.10 -10.51 2.87
CA THR A 413 -12.71 -10.04 2.75
C THR A 413 -12.02 -10.61 1.51
N SER A 414 -12.15 -11.92 1.24
CA SER A 414 -11.52 -12.57 0.09
C SER A 414 -12.05 -12.07 -1.26
N ALA A 415 -13.28 -11.55 -1.32
CA ALA A 415 -13.80 -10.93 -2.54
C ALA A 415 -13.07 -9.63 -2.88
N TRP A 416 -12.71 -8.83 -1.87
CA TRP A 416 -11.91 -7.63 -2.07
C TRP A 416 -10.45 -7.97 -2.47
N LEU A 417 -9.86 -9.00 -1.86
CA LEU A 417 -8.55 -9.52 -2.32
C LEU A 417 -8.64 -10.01 -3.77
N GLY A 418 -9.71 -10.71 -4.12
CA GLY A 418 -9.97 -11.19 -5.49
C GLY A 418 -10.12 -10.08 -6.52
N GLN A 419 -10.56 -8.87 -6.09
CA GLN A 419 -10.62 -7.70 -6.97
C GLN A 419 -9.25 -7.37 -7.56
N HIS A 420 -8.18 -7.50 -6.81
CA HIS A 420 -6.83 -7.20 -7.31
C HIS A 420 -6.39 -8.19 -8.41
N PHE A 421 -6.79 -9.47 -8.33
CA PHE A 421 -6.61 -10.41 -9.44
C PHE A 421 -7.43 -10.01 -10.68
N TYR A 422 -8.68 -9.59 -10.46
CA TYR A 422 -9.53 -9.09 -11.54
C TYR A 422 -8.93 -7.83 -12.19
N LEU A 423 -8.50 -6.84 -11.41
CA LEU A 423 -7.89 -5.62 -11.93
C LEU A 423 -6.60 -5.91 -12.69
N HIS A 424 -5.72 -6.76 -12.17
CA HIS A 424 -4.49 -7.13 -12.88
C HIS A 424 -4.80 -7.74 -14.26
N TRP A 425 -5.77 -8.65 -14.34
CA TRP A 425 -6.22 -9.19 -15.63
C TRP A 425 -6.78 -8.08 -16.54
N LYS A 426 -7.68 -7.24 -16.05
CA LYS A 426 -8.31 -6.17 -16.85
C LYS A 426 -7.29 -5.18 -17.42
N TYR A 427 -6.28 -4.82 -16.62
CA TYR A 427 -5.24 -3.86 -17.03
C TYR A 427 -4.11 -4.50 -17.84
N SER A 428 -3.80 -5.78 -17.65
CA SER A 428 -2.75 -6.49 -18.41
C SER A 428 -3.24 -7.18 -19.68
N ALA A 429 -4.53 -7.50 -19.74
CA ALA A 429 -5.12 -8.38 -20.74
C ALA A 429 -4.36 -9.72 -20.89
N ASP A 430 -3.82 -10.24 -19.76
CA ASP A 430 -3.07 -11.48 -19.72
C ASP A 430 -4.03 -12.67 -19.52
N ASN A 431 -4.24 -13.43 -20.62
CA ASN A 431 -5.14 -14.58 -20.62
C ASN A 431 -4.54 -15.80 -19.89
N GLU A 432 -3.23 -15.90 -19.78
CA GLU A 432 -2.59 -16.96 -19.01
C GLU A 432 -2.80 -16.70 -17.51
N PHE A 433 -2.56 -15.47 -17.06
CA PHE A 433 -2.85 -15.06 -15.69
C PHE A 433 -4.35 -15.22 -15.35
N LEU A 434 -5.25 -14.86 -16.28
CA LEU A 434 -6.68 -15.09 -16.12
C LEU A 434 -6.97 -16.56 -15.85
N LYS A 435 -6.48 -17.46 -16.70
CA LYS A 435 -6.76 -18.90 -16.65
C LYS A 435 -6.12 -19.57 -15.43
N GLU A 436 -4.85 -19.26 -15.15
CA GLU A 436 -4.06 -20.00 -14.17
C GLU A 436 -4.19 -19.45 -12.75
N ARG A 437 -4.62 -18.19 -12.57
CA ARG A 437 -4.65 -17.52 -11.27
C ARG A 437 -5.96 -16.76 -10.99
N ALA A 438 -6.34 -15.79 -11.83
CA ALA A 438 -7.42 -14.87 -11.51
C ALA A 438 -8.77 -15.59 -11.42
N TYR A 439 -9.13 -16.37 -12.43
CA TYR A 439 -10.38 -17.15 -12.40
C TYR A 439 -10.39 -18.22 -11.29
N PRO A 440 -9.38 -19.07 -11.12
CA PRO A 440 -9.35 -20.02 -10.01
C PRO A 440 -9.51 -19.38 -8.62
N PHE A 441 -8.89 -18.21 -8.37
CA PHE A 441 -9.05 -17.50 -7.12
C PHE A 441 -10.49 -17.02 -6.93
N LEU A 442 -11.03 -16.25 -7.89
CA LEU A 442 -12.39 -15.71 -7.84
C LEU A 442 -13.47 -16.81 -7.85
N ARG A 443 -13.27 -17.91 -8.59
CA ARG A 443 -14.16 -19.07 -8.57
C ARG A 443 -14.27 -19.66 -7.16
N ASP A 444 -13.16 -19.83 -6.48
CA ASP A 444 -13.15 -20.42 -5.15
C ASP A 444 -13.73 -19.46 -4.09
N VAL A 445 -13.55 -18.14 -4.26
CA VAL A 445 -14.25 -17.11 -3.47
C VAL A 445 -15.75 -17.17 -3.71
N ALA A 446 -16.20 -17.21 -4.97
CA ALA A 446 -17.61 -17.30 -5.32
C ALA A 446 -18.25 -18.60 -4.78
N LEU A 447 -17.52 -19.73 -4.85
CA LEU A 447 -17.96 -21.00 -4.28
C LEU A 447 -18.17 -20.91 -2.75
N PHE A 448 -17.29 -20.23 -2.04
CA PHE A 448 -17.45 -20.01 -0.60
C PHE A 448 -18.68 -19.12 -0.32
N LEU A 449 -18.83 -18.00 -1.01
CA LEU A 449 -19.94 -17.07 -0.80
C LEU A 449 -21.31 -17.69 -1.17
N GLU A 450 -21.36 -18.55 -2.17
CA GLU A 450 -22.57 -19.33 -2.49
C GLU A 450 -23.02 -20.19 -1.31
N GLN A 451 -22.07 -20.78 -0.56
CA GLN A 451 -22.36 -21.65 0.58
C GLN A 451 -22.59 -20.89 1.90
N GLU A 452 -21.98 -19.71 2.07
CA GLU A 452 -22.14 -18.89 3.28
C GLU A 452 -23.43 -18.05 3.23
N THR A 453 -23.95 -17.78 2.04
CA THR A 453 -25.23 -17.10 1.85
C THR A 453 -26.37 -18.11 1.71
N GLU A 454 -27.59 -17.72 2.08
CA GLU A 454 -28.80 -18.51 1.93
C GLU A 454 -29.78 -17.85 0.96
N VAL A 455 -30.55 -18.64 0.25
CA VAL A 455 -31.66 -18.16 -0.60
C VAL A 455 -32.97 -18.26 0.17
N LYS A 456 -33.60 -17.14 0.44
CA LYS A 456 -34.89 -17.05 1.11
C LYS A 456 -36.04 -17.60 0.24
N PRO A 457 -37.20 -17.88 0.82
CA PRO A 457 -38.37 -18.39 0.07
C PRO A 457 -38.84 -17.47 -1.07
N ASP A 458 -38.57 -16.17 -0.99
CA ASP A 458 -38.85 -15.17 -2.04
C ASP A 458 -37.82 -15.16 -3.19
N GLY A 459 -36.78 -16.01 -3.09
CA GLY A 459 -35.69 -16.10 -4.05
C GLY A 459 -34.52 -15.16 -3.81
N THR A 460 -34.57 -14.33 -2.77
CA THR A 460 -33.52 -13.37 -2.43
C THR A 460 -32.37 -14.05 -1.67
N ARG A 461 -31.14 -13.83 -2.09
CA ARG A 461 -29.92 -14.32 -1.44
C ARG A 461 -29.42 -13.32 -0.38
N THR A 462 -29.03 -13.82 0.79
CA THR A 462 -28.57 -12.98 1.91
C THR A 462 -27.65 -13.77 2.84
N PHE A 463 -26.96 -13.06 3.74
CA PHE A 463 -26.27 -13.66 4.91
C PHE A 463 -27.24 -13.77 6.09
N GLU A 464 -26.99 -14.70 6.99
CA GLU A 464 -27.68 -14.74 8.30
C GLU A 464 -27.32 -13.50 9.13
N TYR A 465 -26.02 -13.19 9.21
CA TYR A 465 -25.48 -11.97 9.77
C TYR A 465 -24.50 -11.35 8.79
N SER A 466 -24.54 -10.05 8.68
CA SER A 466 -23.67 -9.22 7.84
C SER A 466 -22.99 -8.17 8.70
N SER A 467 -21.91 -7.59 8.22
CA SER A 467 -21.20 -6.50 8.91
C SER A 467 -20.81 -5.40 7.94
N SER A 468 -20.35 -4.29 8.46
CA SER A 468 -19.73 -3.22 7.66
C SER A 468 -18.53 -2.70 8.46
N PRO A 469 -17.31 -2.68 7.90
CA PRO A 469 -16.08 -2.42 8.66
C PRO A 469 -16.18 -1.23 9.61
N GLU A 470 -15.93 -1.55 10.88
CA GLU A 470 -15.89 -0.70 12.06
C GLU A 470 -17.20 0.04 12.41
N ILE A 471 -18.27 -0.15 11.67
CA ILE A 471 -19.60 0.36 12.05
C ILE A 471 -20.10 -0.41 13.27
N ASN A 472 -20.40 0.31 14.33
CA ASN A 472 -20.76 -0.15 15.67
C ASN A 472 -19.58 -0.78 16.46
N ASP A 473 -18.33 -0.57 16.05
CA ASP A 473 -17.10 -1.09 16.70
C ASP A 473 -17.17 -2.62 16.94
N ASN A 474 -16.48 -3.16 17.96
CA ASN A 474 -16.55 -4.57 18.32
C ASN A 474 -17.69 -4.87 19.31
N ARG A 475 -18.93 -4.72 18.86
CA ARG A 475 -20.13 -4.97 19.67
C ARG A 475 -21.09 -5.92 18.97
N ILE A 476 -22.05 -6.44 19.73
CA ILE A 476 -23.03 -7.39 19.20
C ILE A 476 -23.91 -6.77 18.08
N ASP A 477 -24.18 -5.48 18.16
CA ASP A 477 -24.97 -4.73 17.16
C ASP A 477 -24.19 -4.42 15.86
N ALA A 478 -22.91 -4.80 15.78
CA ALA A 478 -22.16 -4.84 14.54
C ALA A 478 -22.49 -6.05 13.64
N PHE A 479 -23.23 -7.04 14.17
CA PHE A 479 -23.82 -8.14 13.41
C PHE A 479 -25.24 -7.78 12.96
N PHE A 480 -25.36 -7.32 11.73
CA PHE A 480 -26.64 -6.94 11.16
C PHE A 480 -27.43 -8.19 10.73
N PRO A 481 -28.71 -8.35 11.13
CA PRO A 481 -29.55 -9.47 10.68
C PRO A 481 -30.09 -9.29 9.25
N VAL A 482 -29.53 -8.35 8.52
CA VAL A 482 -29.83 -8.02 7.12
C VAL A 482 -28.52 -7.75 6.39
N ILE A 483 -28.50 -8.00 5.09
CA ILE A 483 -27.28 -7.77 4.31
C ILE A 483 -26.93 -6.28 4.27
N THR A 484 -25.69 -5.93 4.62
CA THR A 484 -25.15 -4.58 4.49
C THR A 484 -24.76 -4.28 3.04
N ASN A 485 -24.71 -3.00 2.66
CA ASN A 485 -24.24 -2.62 1.33
C ASN A 485 -22.75 -3.00 1.10
N TYR A 486 -21.94 -3.10 2.16
CA TYR A 486 -20.57 -3.60 2.09
C TYR A 486 -20.53 -5.06 1.63
N ASP A 487 -21.14 -5.97 2.38
CA ASP A 487 -21.14 -7.39 2.04
C ASP A 487 -21.88 -7.66 0.72
N LEU A 488 -22.96 -6.91 0.45
CA LEU A 488 -23.71 -6.97 -0.80
C LEU A 488 -22.84 -6.60 -2.01
N ALA A 489 -22.11 -5.49 -1.93
CA ALA A 489 -21.27 -5.01 -3.03
C ALA A 489 -20.15 -6.01 -3.34
N LEU A 490 -19.46 -6.50 -2.30
CA LEU A 490 -18.37 -7.47 -2.47
C LEU A 490 -18.87 -8.82 -2.98
N THR A 491 -20.01 -9.31 -2.48
CA THR A 491 -20.62 -10.57 -2.97
C THR A 491 -21.06 -10.43 -4.43
N LYS A 492 -21.71 -9.30 -4.75
CA LYS A 492 -22.12 -9.00 -6.14
C LYS A 492 -20.94 -8.91 -7.07
N PHE A 493 -19.86 -8.25 -6.63
CA PHE A 493 -18.59 -8.19 -7.38
C PHE A 493 -18.04 -9.59 -7.62
N ALA A 494 -17.93 -10.43 -6.59
CA ALA A 494 -17.36 -11.78 -6.71
C ALA A 494 -18.11 -12.62 -7.76
N PHE A 495 -19.43 -12.64 -7.73
CA PHE A 495 -20.22 -13.39 -8.72
C PHE A 495 -20.13 -12.78 -10.12
N THR A 496 -20.18 -11.45 -10.24
CA THR A 496 -20.10 -10.79 -11.55
C THR A 496 -18.73 -10.98 -12.19
N ALA A 497 -17.65 -10.80 -11.43
CA ALA A 497 -16.28 -10.97 -11.90
C ALA A 497 -16.00 -12.45 -12.26
N ALA A 498 -16.44 -13.40 -11.43
CA ALA A 498 -16.32 -14.82 -11.73
C ALA A 498 -17.09 -15.22 -13.02
N ALA A 499 -18.28 -14.65 -13.22
CA ALA A 499 -19.06 -14.89 -14.44
C ALA A 499 -18.37 -14.32 -15.70
N GLU A 500 -17.86 -13.08 -15.63
CA GLU A 500 -17.14 -12.44 -16.75
C GLU A 500 -15.85 -13.18 -17.10
N MET A 501 -15.08 -13.61 -16.09
CA MET A 501 -13.88 -14.41 -16.29
C MET A 501 -14.20 -15.77 -16.91
N ALA A 502 -15.27 -16.43 -16.45
CA ALA A 502 -15.74 -17.70 -17.00
C ALA A 502 -16.17 -17.54 -18.47
N ASP A 503 -16.92 -16.48 -18.81
CA ASP A 503 -17.28 -16.15 -20.20
C ASP A 503 -16.03 -15.97 -21.07
N SER A 504 -15.04 -15.24 -20.57
CA SER A 504 -13.78 -14.98 -21.28
C SER A 504 -12.97 -16.26 -21.54
N LEU A 505 -13.13 -17.28 -20.67
CA LEU A 505 -12.52 -18.60 -20.80
C LEU A 505 -13.39 -19.62 -21.54
N GLY A 506 -14.62 -19.26 -21.93
CA GLY A 506 -15.57 -20.17 -22.56
C GLY A 506 -16.18 -21.21 -21.63
N LEU A 507 -16.16 -20.97 -20.30
CA LEU A 507 -16.70 -21.85 -19.27
C LEU A 507 -18.20 -21.56 -19.06
N VAL A 508 -19.04 -22.03 -19.98
CA VAL A 508 -20.47 -21.64 -20.08
C VAL A 508 -21.25 -22.02 -18.82
N ASP A 509 -21.04 -23.21 -18.27
CA ASP A 509 -21.78 -23.71 -17.11
C ASP A 509 -21.42 -22.90 -15.85
N ASP A 510 -20.14 -22.61 -15.65
CA ASP A 510 -19.68 -21.78 -14.54
C ASP A 510 -20.23 -20.35 -14.65
N SER A 511 -20.17 -19.75 -15.83
CA SER A 511 -20.73 -18.43 -16.07
C SER A 511 -22.23 -18.39 -15.78
N ALA A 512 -23.00 -19.38 -16.22
CA ALA A 512 -24.42 -19.47 -15.96
C ALA A 512 -24.74 -19.59 -14.45
N ARG A 513 -23.92 -20.36 -13.72
CA ARG A 513 -24.02 -20.51 -12.26
C ARG A 513 -23.85 -19.19 -11.56
N TRP A 514 -22.73 -18.48 -11.82
CA TRP A 514 -22.43 -17.22 -11.14
C TRP A 514 -23.41 -16.09 -11.50
N LYS A 515 -23.87 -16.02 -12.75
CA LYS A 515 -24.94 -15.11 -13.17
C LYS A 515 -26.25 -15.37 -12.44
N LYS A 516 -26.61 -16.64 -12.23
CA LYS A 516 -27.80 -17.02 -11.46
C LYS A 516 -27.68 -16.55 -10.00
N ASP A 517 -26.55 -16.83 -9.36
CA ASP A 517 -26.33 -16.50 -7.95
C ASP A 517 -26.26 -14.97 -7.72
N GLY A 518 -25.58 -14.25 -8.61
CA GLY A 518 -25.57 -12.79 -8.61
C GLY A 518 -26.94 -12.17 -8.85
N GLY A 519 -27.77 -12.79 -9.70
CA GLY A 519 -29.16 -12.36 -9.97
C GLY A 519 -30.12 -12.54 -8.79
N GLN A 520 -29.76 -13.35 -7.79
CA GLN A 520 -30.54 -13.53 -6.56
C GLN A 520 -30.24 -12.46 -5.49
N LEU A 521 -29.16 -11.67 -5.64
CA LEU A 521 -28.83 -10.62 -4.69
C LEU A 521 -29.79 -9.44 -4.80
N PRO A 522 -30.19 -8.80 -3.67
CA PRO A 522 -31.07 -7.65 -3.69
C PRO A 522 -30.40 -6.43 -4.35
N TYR A 523 -31.18 -5.39 -4.57
CA TYR A 523 -30.65 -4.08 -4.90
C TYR A 523 -30.03 -3.42 -3.65
N TYR A 524 -29.18 -2.42 -3.83
CA TYR A 524 -28.58 -1.69 -2.71
C TYR A 524 -29.64 -1.03 -1.83
N ALA A 525 -29.38 -0.99 -0.54
CA ALA A 525 -30.18 -0.21 0.39
C ALA A 525 -29.90 1.27 0.16
N ILE A 526 -30.98 2.02 -0.08
CA ILE A 526 -30.97 3.46 -0.39
C ILE A 526 -31.76 4.18 0.68
N ASP A 527 -31.24 5.29 1.17
CA ASP A 527 -31.90 6.17 2.13
C ASP A 527 -32.93 7.11 1.48
N GLU A 528 -33.68 7.84 2.32
CA GLU A 528 -34.73 8.79 1.87
C GLU A 528 -34.15 9.94 1.01
N ASP A 529 -32.88 10.32 1.22
CA ASP A 529 -32.20 11.32 0.41
C ASP A 529 -31.67 10.79 -0.94
N GLY A 530 -31.79 9.49 -1.18
CA GLY A 530 -31.36 8.82 -2.40
C GLY A 530 -29.94 8.26 -2.37
N GLY A 531 -29.17 8.48 -1.31
CA GLY A 531 -27.82 7.95 -1.14
C GLY A 531 -27.78 6.52 -0.59
N LEU A 532 -26.62 5.88 -0.70
CA LEU A 532 -26.40 4.53 -0.13
C LEU A 532 -26.46 4.54 1.40
N SER A 533 -27.25 3.65 1.99
CA SER A 533 -27.28 3.40 3.42
C SER A 533 -26.26 2.32 3.84
N ILE A 534 -26.06 2.12 5.14
CA ILE A 534 -25.26 1.00 5.67
C ILE A 534 -25.93 -0.34 5.35
N ALA A 535 -27.24 -0.42 5.65
CA ALA A 535 -28.07 -1.61 5.46
C ALA A 535 -29.54 -1.19 5.36
N PRO A 536 -30.46 -2.06 4.95
CA PRO A 536 -31.89 -1.77 4.99
C PRO A 536 -32.33 -1.30 6.38
N GLY A 537 -32.89 -0.08 6.47
CA GLY A 537 -33.31 0.57 7.72
C GLY A 537 -32.19 1.11 8.61
N LYS A 538 -30.96 1.16 8.13
CA LYS A 538 -29.80 1.74 8.82
C LYS A 538 -29.08 2.74 7.93
N SER A 539 -29.41 4.01 8.10
CA SER A 539 -28.81 5.13 7.38
C SER A 539 -27.33 5.31 7.73
N TYR A 540 -26.57 5.92 6.79
CA TYR A 540 -25.23 6.42 7.06
C TYR A 540 -25.34 7.89 7.52
N ASP A 541 -25.68 8.07 8.80
CA ASP A 541 -25.97 9.37 9.44
C ASP A 541 -24.93 9.75 10.49
N LEU A 542 -23.68 9.33 10.29
CA LEU A 542 -22.57 9.55 11.21
C LEU A 542 -21.30 9.92 10.46
N SER A 543 -20.43 10.68 11.10
CA SER A 543 -19.04 10.79 10.66
C SER A 543 -18.32 9.49 10.99
N HIS A 544 -17.68 8.87 10.01
CA HIS A 544 -16.92 7.64 10.21
C HIS A 544 -15.78 7.51 9.21
N ARG A 545 -14.66 6.92 9.62
CA ARG A 545 -13.45 6.78 8.80
C ARG A 545 -13.58 5.78 7.64
N HIS A 546 -14.47 4.78 7.74
CA HIS A 546 -14.71 3.79 6.70
C HIS A 546 -15.91 4.17 5.83
N PHE A 547 -15.73 4.21 4.53
CA PHE A 547 -16.80 4.42 3.55
C PHE A 547 -17.29 3.09 2.96
N SER A 548 -17.30 2.05 3.78
CA SER A 548 -17.62 0.68 3.38
C SER A 548 -18.99 0.52 2.71
N HIS A 549 -19.99 1.32 3.08
CA HIS A 549 -21.30 1.35 2.42
C HIS A 549 -21.23 1.78 0.94
N ALA A 550 -20.18 2.52 0.55
CA ALA A 550 -19.98 3.08 -0.78
C ALA A 550 -19.04 2.24 -1.68
N MET A 551 -18.67 1.01 -1.26
CA MET A 551 -17.80 0.09 -2.03
C MET A 551 -18.25 -0.10 -3.47
N ALA A 552 -19.54 -0.07 -3.74
CA ALA A 552 -20.10 -0.23 -5.07
C ALA A 552 -19.67 0.90 -6.04
N ILE A 553 -19.37 2.11 -5.52
CA ILE A 553 -18.87 3.25 -6.30
C ILE A 553 -17.37 3.05 -6.56
N HIS A 554 -16.59 3.04 -5.50
CA HIS A 554 -15.15 2.78 -5.53
C HIS A 554 -14.75 1.96 -4.30
N PRO A 555 -13.96 0.87 -4.48
CA PRO A 555 -13.18 0.51 -5.66
C PRO A 555 -13.87 -0.41 -6.67
N LEU A 556 -15.11 -0.89 -6.41
CA LEU A 556 -15.69 -1.99 -7.19
C LEU A 556 -16.28 -1.55 -8.55
N GLY A 557 -16.67 -0.27 -8.72
CA GLY A 557 -17.22 0.24 -9.98
C GLY A 557 -18.53 -0.46 -10.42
N LEU A 558 -19.32 -0.96 -9.46
CA LEU A 558 -20.61 -1.61 -9.70
C LEU A 558 -21.74 -0.60 -9.87
N LEU A 559 -21.55 0.61 -9.32
CA LEU A 559 -22.33 1.80 -9.59
C LEU A 559 -21.43 2.77 -10.34
N ASP A 560 -21.87 3.24 -11.51
CA ASP A 560 -21.10 4.13 -12.38
C ASP A 560 -22.03 5.20 -12.96
N ILE A 561 -21.54 6.45 -13.02
CA ILE A 561 -22.33 7.59 -13.54
C ILE A 561 -22.75 7.39 -14.99
N HIS A 562 -22.07 6.54 -15.76
CA HIS A 562 -22.36 6.21 -17.15
C HIS A 562 -23.50 5.20 -17.32
N ASN A 563 -23.91 4.51 -16.24
CA ASN A 563 -25.03 3.55 -16.28
C ASN A 563 -26.40 4.24 -16.27
N GLY A 564 -26.41 5.57 -16.20
CA GLY A 564 -27.61 6.37 -16.35
C GLY A 564 -27.93 7.27 -15.14
N PRO A 565 -28.97 8.11 -15.26
CA PRO A 565 -29.26 9.15 -14.29
C PRO A 565 -29.61 8.64 -12.89
N LYS A 566 -30.18 7.44 -12.79
CA LYS A 566 -30.49 6.84 -11.48
C LYS A 566 -29.22 6.57 -10.67
N GLU A 567 -28.22 5.94 -11.29
CA GLU A 567 -26.98 5.63 -10.58
C GLU A 567 -26.19 6.88 -10.26
N LYS A 568 -26.17 7.85 -11.20
CA LYS A 568 -25.57 9.17 -10.92
C LYS A 568 -26.22 9.83 -9.70
N THR A 569 -27.56 9.84 -9.59
CA THR A 569 -28.25 10.40 -8.42
C THR A 569 -27.86 9.70 -7.13
N ILE A 570 -27.74 8.35 -7.12
CA ILE A 570 -27.32 7.58 -5.95
C ILE A 570 -25.90 7.97 -5.54
N ILE A 571 -24.98 8.06 -6.50
CA ILE A 571 -23.58 8.43 -6.26
C ILE A 571 -23.50 9.84 -5.69
N ASP A 572 -24.12 10.82 -6.36
CA ASP A 572 -24.10 12.22 -5.92
C ASP A 572 -24.67 12.36 -4.49
N ALA A 573 -25.84 11.79 -4.21
CA ALA A 573 -26.45 11.83 -2.88
C ALA A 573 -25.62 11.13 -1.79
N THR A 574 -24.91 10.04 -2.14
CA THR A 574 -24.00 9.37 -1.21
C THR A 574 -22.84 10.27 -0.82
N LEU A 575 -22.22 10.95 -1.79
CA LEU A 575 -21.10 11.87 -1.56
C LEU A 575 -21.54 13.14 -0.82
N GLU A 576 -22.68 13.73 -1.21
CA GLU A 576 -23.28 14.88 -0.51
C GLU A 576 -23.50 14.55 0.99
N ARG A 577 -23.96 13.33 1.31
CA ARG A 577 -24.13 12.90 2.70
C ARG A 577 -22.81 12.76 3.44
N LEU A 578 -21.76 12.23 2.81
CA LEU A 578 -20.42 12.17 3.43
C LEU A 578 -19.94 13.57 3.83
N HIS A 579 -20.10 14.56 2.94
CA HIS A 579 -19.75 15.94 3.23
C HIS A 579 -20.65 16.56 4.32
N ALA A 580 -21.94 16.27 4.31
CA ALA A 580 -22.90 16.77 5.32
C ALA A 580 -22.62 16.22 6.72
N ASN A 581 -22.25 14.94 6.84
CA ASN A 581 -21.88 14.31 8.12
C ASN A 581 -20.55 14.86 8.67
N GLY A 582 -19.70 15.41 7.79
CA GLY A 582 -18.44 16.03 8.14
C GLY A 582 -17.33 15.05 8.54
N PRO A 583 -16.11 15.58 8.73
CA PRO A 583 -14.92 14.78 8.86
C PRO A 583 -14.50 14.47 10.31
N ASP A 584 -15.35 14.69 11.32
CA ASP A 584 -14.99 14.59 12.73
C ASP A 584 -14.23 13.30 13.09
N TRP A 585 -14.63 12.17 12.50
CA TRP A 585 -14.04 10.87 12.76
C TRP A 585 -13.37 10.25 11.51
N TRP A 586 -12.87 11.07 10.60
CA TRP A 586 -12.10 10.61 9.45
C TRP A 586 -10.62 10.46 9.82
N CYS A 587 -9.97 9.50 9.19
CA CYS A 587 -8.51 9.38 9.14
C CYS A 587 -7.96 9.96 7.84
N GLY A 588 -6.65 10.07 7.70
CA GLY A 588 -6.06 10.56 6.46
C GLY A 588 -6.46 9.73 5.24
N TYR A 589 -6.46 8.39 5.36
CA TYR A 589 -6.89 7.52 4.27
C TYR A 589 -8.36 7.75 3.84
N SER A 590 -9.21 8.28 4.71
CA SER A 590 -10.60 8.64 4.34
C SER A 590 -10.60 9.71 3.26
N TYR A 591 -9.75 10.73 3.37
CA TYR A 591 -9.61 11.77 2.33
C TYR A 591 -9.06 11.21 1.03
N SER A 592 -8.06 10.33 1.10
CA SER A 592 -7.53 9.66 -0.10
C SER A 592 -8.59 8.79 -0.78
N TRP A 593 -9.40 8.05 0.00
CA TRP A 593 -10.51 7.26 -0.56
C TRP A 593 -11.61 8.15 -1.13
N LEU A 594 -11.98 9.23 -0.42
CA LEU A 594 -12.95 10.21 -0.91
C LEU A 594 -12.53 10.77 -2.27
N ALA A 595 -11.25 11.15 -2.45
CA ALA A 595 -10.76 11.67 -3.73
C ALA A 595 -10.98 10.66 -4.88
N ASN A 596 -10.80 9.36 -4.65
CA ASN A 596 -11.11 8.33 -5.64
C ASN A 596 -12.61 8.25 -5.96
N MET A 597 -13.48 8.36 -4.96
CA MET A 597 -14.94 8.35 -5.17
C MET A 597 -15.42 9.60 -5.89
N GLU A 598 -14.93 10.79 -5.51
CA GLU A 598 -15.25 12.06 -6.17
C GLU A 598 -14.79 12.07 -7.64
N ALA A 599 -13.59 11.51 -7.90
CA ALA A 599 -13.12 11.33 -9.27
C ALA A 599 -14.07 10.44 -10.10
N ARG A 600 -14.59 9.35 -9.52
CA ARG A 600 -15.58 8.47 -10.17
C ARG A 600 -16.95 9.14 -10.38
N ALA A 601 -17.27 10.16 -9.59
CA ALA A 601 -18.46 10.99 -9.76
C ALA A 601 -18.26 12.17 -10.75
N ALA A 602 -17.04 12.34 -11.29
CA ALA A 602 -16.59 13.49 -12.09
C ALA A 602 -16.60 14.83 -11.31
N HIS A 603 -16.43 14.79 -9.99
CA HIS A 603 -16.36 15.95 -9.10
C HIS A 603 -14.89 16.37 -8.90
N GLY A 604 -14.29 17.00 -9.89
CA GLY A 604 -12.86 17.31 -9.89
C GLY A 604 -12.41 18.32 -8.84
N GLU A 605 -13.24 19.28 -8.45
CA GLU A 605 -12.93 20.27 -7.41
C GLU A 605 -12.85 19.58 -6.04
N GLU A 606 -13.82 18.73 -5.72
CA GLU A 606 -13.94 18.00 -4.47
C GLU A 606 -12.82 16.95 -4.34
N ALA A 607 -12.49 16.25 -5.44
CA ALA A 607 -11.39 15.32 -5.49
C ALA A 607 -10.04 16.02 -5.20
N ALA A 608 -9.78 17.16 -5.83
CA ALA A 608 -8.55 17.94 -5.59
C ALA A 608 -8.50 18.51 -4.17
N GLU A 609 -9.63 18.96 -3.61
CA GLU A 609 -9.69 19.45 -2.22
C GLU A 609 -9.41 18.32 -1.20
N ALA A 610 -9.93 17.11 -1.44
CA ALA A 610 -9.65 15.96 -0.60
C ALA A 610 -8.15 15.60 -0.62
N LEU A 611 -7.52 15.62 -1.81
CA LEU A 611 -6.07 15.39 -1.95
C LEU A 611 -5.26 16.49 -1.25
N ARG A 612 -5.60 17.78 -1.40
CA ARG A 612 -4.90 18.87 -0.69
C ARG A 612 -5.02 18.71 0.83
N THR A 613 -6.23 18.42 1.32
CA THR A 613 -6.46 18.22 2.76
C THR A 613 -5.60 17.06 3.31
N PHE A 614 -5.50 15.94 2.59
CA PHE A 614 -4.59 14.85 2.96
C PHE A 614 -3.15 15.34 3.04
N ALA A 615 -2.65 15.97 1.96
CA ALA A 615 -1.26 16.40 1.85
C ALA A 615 -0.85 17.48 2.89
N GLU A 616 -1.79 18.32 3.31
CA GLU A 616 -1.53 19.41 4.26
C GLU A 616 -1.73 18.98 5.71
N CYS A 617 -2.69 18.08 6.01
CA CYS A 617 -3.12 17.81 7.37
C CYS A 617 -2.76 16.42 7.89
N PHE A 618 -2.57 15.44 7.00
CA PHE A 618 -2.45 14.02 7.37
C PHE A 618 -1.13 13.39 6.96
N VAL A 619 -0.09 14.18 6.71
CA VAL A 619 1.26 13.68 6.46
C VAL A 619 2.27 14.24 7.44
N LEU A 620 3.28 13.43 7.77
CA LEU A 620 4.45 13.85 8.51
C LEU A 620 5.42 14.61 7.58
N ARG A 621 6.47 15.24 8.13
CA ARG A 621 7.42 16.03 7.32
C ARG A 621 8.10 15.21 6.19
N ASN A 622 8.28 13.91 6.38
CA ASN A 622 8.81 12.99 5.39
C ASN A 622 7.74 12.43 4.44
N SER A 623 6.54 12.98 4.48
CA SER A 623 5.36 12.58 3.71
C SER A 623 4.75 11.22 4.06
N PHE A 624 5.11 10.59 5.19
CA PHE A 624 4.35 9.45 5.69
C PHE A 624 2.94 9.87 6.13
N HIS A 625 1.94 9.10 5.73
CA HIS A 625 0.58 9.28 6.19
C HIS A 625 0.47 9.06 7.70
N ALA A 626 -0.11 9.99 8.40
CA ALA A 626 -0.52 9.86 9.80
C ALA A 626 -2.04 9.76 9.90
N ASN A 627 -2.53 8.84 10.72
CA ASN A 627 -3.97 8.60 10.82
C ASN A 627 -4.77 9.83 11.29
N GLY A 628 -4.22 10.65 12.18
CA GLY A 628 -4.88 11.84 12.70
C GLY A 628 -4.42 13.14 12.05
N ASP A 629 -5.23 14.20 12.20
CA ASP A 629 -4.91 15.57 11.75
C ASP A 629 -3.71 16.13 12.53
N GLN A 630 -2.54 16.20 11.89
CA GLN A 630 -1.29 16.68 12.48
C GLN A 630 -1.25 18.20 12.65
N THR A 631 -2.08 18.92 11.90
CA THR A 631 -2.17 20.40 12.00
C THR A 631 -3.16 20.86 13.07
N LYS A 632 -4.01 19.96 13.55
CA LYS A 632 -5.11 20.27 14.49
C LYS A 632 -6.04 21.34 13.95
N SER A 633 -6.24 21.37 12.64
CA SER A 633 -7.08 22.36 11.94
C SER A 633 -8.58 22.04 12.00
N GLY A 634 -8.96 20.93 12.64
CA GLY A 634 -10.35 20.48 12.75
C GLY A 634 -10.81 19.64 11.55
N LYS A 635 -9.87 19.14 10.76
CA LYS A 635 -10.15 18.21 9.67
C LYS A 635 -10.38 16.77 10.20
N SER A 636 -10.16 16.53 11.49
CA SER A 636 -10.54 15.34 12.27
C SER A 636 -10.49 15.64 13.77
N GLN A 637 -11.28 14.89 14.56
CA GLN A 637 -11.10 14.81 16.01
C GLN A 637 -9.91 13.88 16.37
N PHE A 638 -9.52 12.96 15.48
CA PHE A 638 -8.31 12.19 15.64
C PHE A 638 -7.09 13.07 15.42
N THR A 639 -6.16 13.05 16.39
CA THR A 639 -4.86 13.76 16.32
C THR A 639 -3.69 12.82 16.60
N TYR A 640 -3.95 11.51 16.70
CA TYR A 640 -2.92 10.52 16.97
C TYR A 640 -2.03 10.27 15.74
N ARG A 641 -0.79 9.89 16.03
CA ARG A 641 0.31 9.99 15.09
C ARG A 641 0.71 8.70 14.37
N PRO A 642 0.34 7.46 14.78
CA PRO A 642 0.87 6.29 14.13
C PRO A 642 0.70 6.35 12.62
N PHE A 643 1.79 6.11 11.88
CA PHE A 643 1.71 6.08 10.43
C PHE A 643 1.36 4.68 9.92
N THR A 644 0.63 4.66 8.83
CA THR A 644 0.31 3.50 8.00
C THR A 644 0.31 3.95 6.54
N LEU A 645 0.58 3.05 5.59
CA LEU A 645 0.93 3.47 4.23
C LEU A 645 -0.25 3.53 3.26
N GLU A 646 -1.41 3.00 3.62
CA GLU A 646 -2.57 2.93 2.72
C GLU A 646 -3.06 4.29 2.23
N GLY A 647 -3.08 5.29 3.12
CA GLY A 647 -3.48 6.64 2.76
C GLY A 647 -2.57 7.27 1.71
N ASN A 648 -1.26 7.02 1.82
CA ASN A 648 -0.27 7.46 0.84
C ASN A 648 -0.58 6.92 -0.57
N PHE A 649 -0.78 5.62 -0.69
CA PHE A 649 -0.95 4.99 -1.99
C PHE A 649 -2.35 5.20 -2.58
N ALA A 650 -3.39 5.22 -1.74
CA ALA A 650 -4.73 5.61 -2.17
C ALA A 650 -4.78 7.07 -2.67
N TYR A 651 -3.94 7.96 -2.13
CA TYR A 651 -3.75 9.32 -2.63
C TYR A 651 -3.28 9.33 -4.08
N ALA A 652 -2.23 8.57 -4.39
CA ALA A 652 -1.71 8.48 -5.75
C ALA A 652 -2.76 7.94 -6.72
N SER A 653 -3.53 6.92 -6.29
CA SER A 653 -4.66 6.42 -7.07
C SER A 653 -5.73 7.48 -7.30
N GLY A 654 -6.05 8.32 -6.31
CA GLY A 654 -7.01 9.40 -6.44
C GLY A 654 -6.66 10.38 -7.56
N LEU A 655 -5.40 10.83 -7.62
CA LEU A 655 -4.95 11.67 -8.73
C LEU A 655 -4.98 10.94 -10.08
N GLN A 656 -4.62 9.66 -10.11
CA GLN A 656 -4.68 8.85 -11.33
C GLN A 656 -6.13 8.72 -11.84
N GLU A 657 -7.11 8.49 -10.95
CA GLU A 657 -8.54 8.45 -11.28
C GLU A 657 -9.08 9.81 -11.80
N MET A 658 -8.56 10.93 -11.30
CA MET A 658 -8.89 12.26 -11.84
C MET A 658 -8.41 12.45 -13.29
N LEU A 659 -7.34 11.75 -13.70
CA LEU A 659 -6.68 11.94 -14.98
C LEU A 659 -7.09 10.92 -16.05
N LEU A 660 -7.35 9.67 -15.66
CA LEU A 660 -7.67 8.59 -16.60
C LEU A 660 -8.63 7.57 -15.97
N GLN A 661 -9.75 7.31 -16.64
CA GLN A 661 -10.70 6.28 -16.26
C GLN A 661 -10.99 5.33 -17.43
N SER A 662 -11.35 4.08 -17.15
CA SER A 662 -11.69 3.08 -18.17
C SER A 662 -12.62 1.95 -17.67
N GLN A 663 -13.13 2.05 -16.43
CA GLN A 663 -13.98 1.01 -15.82
C GLN A 663 -15.34 0.85 -16.53
N SER A 664 -15.87 1.92 -17.14
CA SER A 664 -17.10 1.88 -17.96
C SER A 664 -16.94 1.07 -19.27
N GLY A 665 -15.71 0.64 -19.58
CA GLY A 665 -15.36 0.04 -20.87
C GLY A 665 -15.05 1.07 -21.98
N VAL A 666 -15.08 2.36 -21.65
CA VAL A 666 -14.65 3.47 -22.51
C VAL A 666 -13.51 4.21 -21.78
N ILE A 667 -12.44 4.50 -22.48
CA ILE A 667 -11.32 5.28 -21.95
C ILE A 667 -11.72 6.77 -21.96
N GLU A 668 -11.55 7.44 -20.81
CA GLU A 668 -11.79 8.86 -20.63
C GLU A 668 -10.55 9.54 -20.08
N VAL A 669 -10.13 10.64 -20.72
CA VAL A 669 -9.00 11.45 -20.28
C VAL A 669 -9.49 12.72 -19.62
N PHE A 670 -8.90 13.06 -18.46
CA PHE A 670 -9.25 14.21 -17.64
C PHE A 670 -10.74 14.25 -17.20
N PRO A 671 -11.33 13.10 -16.77
CA PRO A 671 -12.76 13.03 -16.44
C PRO A 671 -13.13 13.89 -15.23
N ALA A 672 -12.18 14.12 -14.30
CA ALA A 672 -12.46 14.76 -13.01
C ALA A 672 -11.32 15.71 -12.58
N ILE A 673 -11.02 16.73 -13.40
CA ILE A 673 -10.04 17.76 -13.04
C ILE A 673 -10.75 19.07 -12.66
N PRO A 674 -10.18 19.89 -11.74
CA PRO A 674 -10.68 21.23 -11.45
C PRO A 674 -10.76 22.12 -12.70
N LYS A 675 -11.76 22.98 -12.74
CA LYS A 675 -12.00 23.88 -13.91
C LYS A 675 -10.87 24.87 -14.15
N ASP A 676 -10.11 25.21 -13.13
CA ASP A 676 -8.97 26.12 -13.21
C ASP A 676 -7.68 25.40 -13.66
N TRP A 677 -7.63 24.09 -13.66
CA TRP A 677 -6.51 23.32 -14.19
C TRP A 677 -6.48 23.37 -15.71
N LYS A 678 -5.85 24.41 -16.26
CA LYS A 678 -5.81 24.64 -17.71
C LYS A 678 -4.65 23.93 -18.41
N ASN A 679 -3.62 23.53 -17.68
CA ASN A 679 -2.43 22.86 -18.21
C ASN A 679 -2.16 21.63 -17.35
N VAL A 680 -2.52 20.48 -17.90
CA VAL A 680 -2.37 19.17 -17.25
C VAL A 680 -1.84 18.19 -18.28
N SER A 681 -0.94 17.32 -17.89
CA SER A 681 -0.49 16.23 -18.78
C SER A 681 -0.18 14.97 -17.99
N PHE A 682 -0.31 13.86 -18.65
CA PHE A 682 0.23 12.62 -18.18
C PHE A 682 0.84 11.83 -19.34
N ASN A 683 1.83 11.02 -19.00
CA ASN A 683 2.48 10.14 -19.95
C ASN A 683 2.43 8.70 -19.46
N ARG A 684 1.96 7.80 -20.34
CA ARG A 684 1.96 6.36 -20.15
C ARG A 684 1.12 5.84 -18.97
N LEU A 685 0.05 6.52 -18.56
CA LEU A 685 -0.94 5.90 -17.68
C LEU A 685 -1.62 4.72 -18.40
N ARG A 686 -2.03 3.73 -17.62
CA ARG A 686 -2.61 2.48 -18.14
C ARG A 686 -4.13 2.45 -18.01
N ALA A 687 -4.81 2.06 -19.06
CA ALA A 687 -6.24 1.78 -19.08
C ALA A 687 -6.50 0.27 -19.22
N MET A 688 -7.71 -0.17 -18.90
CA MET A 688 -8.15 -1.57 -19.07
C MET A 688 -8.03 -2.00 -20.55
N GLY A 689 -7.72 -3.28 -20.76
CA GLY A 689 -7.45 -3.83 -22.10
C GLY A 689 -6.00 -3.67 -22.55
N ALA A 690 -5.08 -3.39 -21.63
CA ALA A 690 -3.65 -3.17 -21.90
C ALA A 690 -3.39 -2.00 -22.87
N PHE A 691 -4.12 -0.89 -22.68
CA PHE A 691 -3.91 0.35 -23.40
C PHE A 691 -3.09 1.32 -22.56
N ILE A 692 -2.00 1.83 -23.10
CA ILE A 692 -1.13 2.85 -22.49
C ILE A 692 -1.47 4.20 -23.09
N VAL A 693 -1.91 5.14 -22.27
CA VAL A 693 -2.45 6.42 -22.70
C VAL A 693 -1.51 7.55 -22.30
N SER A 694 -1.31 8.48 -23.21
CA SER A 694 -0.62 9.76 -22.94
C SER A 694 -1.49 10.91 -23.46
N ALA A 695 -1.69 11.92 -22.64
CA ALA A 695 -2.53 13.08 -23.00
C ALA A 695 -1.97 14.39 -22.45
N GLU A 696 -2.23 15.48 -23.18
CA GLU A 696 -1.87 16.84 -22.78
C GLU A 696 -3.06 17.77 -22.95
N LEU A 697 -3.46 18.45 -21.88
CA LEU A 697 -4.37 19.57 -21.84
C LEU A 697 -3.56 20.86 -21.79
N LYS A 698 -3.84 21.80 -22.67
CA LYS A 698 -3.22 23.12 -22.72
C LYS A 698 -4.27 24.18 -22.93
N ASP A 699 -4.22 25.24 -22.12
CA ASP A 699 -5.22 26.32 -22.13
C ASP A 699 -6.69 25.81 -22.09
N GLY A 700 -6.89 24.71 -21.32
CA GLY A 700 -8.20 24.07 -21.14
C GLY A 700 -8.69 23.25 -22.34
N LYS A 701 -7.81 22.90 -23.28
CA LYS A 701 -8.13 22.04 -24.45
C LYS A 701 -7.15 20.90 -24.55
N VAL A 702 -7.64 19.71 -24.86
CA VAL A 702 -6.78 18.57 -25.16
C VAL A 702 -6.07 18.82 -26.50
N VAL A 703 -4.75 18.91 -26.46
CA VAL A 703 -3.90 19.19 -27.64
C VAL A 703 -3.13 17.97 -28.12
N SER A 704 -3.06 16.93 -27.31
CA SER A 704 -2.44 15.64 -27.66
C SER A 704 -3.14 14.50 -26.93
N LEU A 705 -3.44 13.42 -27.65
CA LEU A 705 -3.99 12.20 -27.10
C LEU A 705 -3.51 11.02 -27.95
N ASN A 706 -2.67 10.17 -27.33
CA ASN A 706 -2.10 8.99 -27.95
C ASN A 706 -2.39 7.76 -27.11
N VAL A 707 -2.69 6.65 -27.76
CA VAL A 707 -2.94 5.35 -27.13
C VAL A 707 -2.03 4.30 -27.76
N TYR A 708 -1.15 3.70 -26.97
CA TYR A 708 -0.37 2.54 -27.36
C TYR A 708 -1.14 1.28 -26.94
N SER A 709 -1.43 0.41 -27.90
CA SER A 709 -2.11 -0.86 -27.69
C SER A 709 -1.06 -1.97 -27.49
N GLU A 710 -0.85 -2.39 -26.24
CA GLU A 710 0.17 -3.38 -25.91
C GLU A 710 -0.18 -4.78 -26.44
N LYS A 711 -1.44 -5.19 -26.30
CA LYS A 711 -1.95 -6.53 -26.65
C LYS A 711 -2.86 -6.57 -27.87
N GLY A 712 -3.20 -5.43 -28.48
CA GLY A 712 -4.25 -5.33 -29.48
C GLY A 712 -5.64 -5.36 -28.87
N GLY A 713 -6.67 -5.43 -29.71
CA GLY A 713 -8.07 -5.48 -29.25
C GLY A 713 -8.89 -4.27 -29.64
N THR A 714 -10.10 -4.18 -29.08
CA THR A 714 -11.03 -3.10 -29.40
C THR A 714 -10.79 -1.91 -28.47
N LEU A 715 -10.15 -0.88 -29.01
CA LEU A 715 -10.05 0.45 -28.34
C LEU A 715 -11.41 1.14 -28.41
N LYS A 716 -11.91 1.58 -27.26
CA LYS A 716 -13.04 2.52 -27.13
C LYS A 716 -12.58 3.70 -26.30
N ILE A 717 -12.66 4.89 -26.85
CA ILE A 717 -12.21 6.12 -26.18
C ILE A 717 -13.17 7.26 -26.44
N LEU A 718 -13.47 8.03 -25.41
CA LEU A 718 -14.29 9.22 -25.51
C LEU A 718 -13.49 10.34 -26.20
N SER A 719 -14.01 10.88 -27.29
CA SER A 719 -13.38 11.99 -27.99
C SER A 719 -13.50 13.26 -27.16
N PRO A 720 -12.38 13.91 -26.78
CA PRO A 720 -12.45 15.17 -26.03
C PRO A 720 -12.85 16.37 -26.90
N ILE A 721 -13.10 16.18 -28.21
CA ILE A 721 -13.51 17.23 -29.13
C ILE A 721 -15.03 17.39 -29.14
N ASP A 722 -15.75 16.28 -29.25
CA ASP A 722 -17.18 16.26 -29.51
C ASP A 722 -17.98 15.29 -28.60
N GLY A 723 -17.32 14.62 -27.66
CA GLY A 723 -17.95 13.69 -26.74
C GLY A 723 -18.44 12.38 -27.38
N THR A 724 -18.04 12.08 -28.62
CA THR A 724 -18.39 10.80 -29.25
C THR A 724 -17.45 9.70 -28.86
N VAL A 725 -17.95 8.45 -28.81
CA VAL A 725 -17.10 7.27 -28.54
C VAL A 725 -16.47 6.81 -29.87
N ILE A 726 -15.15 6.95 -29.95
CA ILE A 726 -14.34 6.42 -31.05
C ILE A 726 -14.10 4.92 -30.77
N THR A 727 -14.48 4.04 -31.69
CA THR A 727 -14.23 2.61 -31.62
C THR A 727 -13.28 2.19 -32.74
N ARG A 728 -12.18 1.50 -32.39
CA ARG A 728 -11.17 1.07 -33.35
C ARG A 728 -10.58 -0.29 -32.97
N GLN A 729 -10.44 -1.19 -33.94
CA GLN A 729 -9.64 -2.41 -33.78
C GLN A 729 -8.16 -2.06 -33.87
N THR A 730 -7.37 -2.51 -32.90
CA THR A 730 -5.93 -2.29 -32.83
C THR A 730 -5.16 -3.59 -32.88
N ARG A 731 -3.89 -3.51 -33.27
CA ARG A 731 -2.94 -4.62 -33.26
C ARG A 731 -1.97 -4.48 -32.06
N PRO A 732 -1.39 -5.60 -31.59
CA PRO A 732 -0.31 -5.51 -30.60
C PRO A 732 0.83 -4.59 -31.09
N GLY A 733 1.28 -3.67 -30.23
CA GLY A 733 2.34 -2.71 -30.54
C GLY A 733 1.90 -1.49 -31.36
N GLU A 734 0.61 -1.36 -31.69
CA GLU A 734 0.11 -0.22 -32.47
C GLU A 734 -0.06 1.02 -31.59
N THR A 735 0.42 2.17 -32.09
CA THR A 735 0.11 3.47 -31.49
C THR A 735 -1.00 4.15 -32.33
N VAL A 736 -2.08 4.50 -31.66
CA VAL A 736 -3.21 5.25 -32.24
C VAL A 736 -3.14 6.69 -31.76
N ARG A 737 -2.99 7.61 -32.70
CA ARG A 737 -3.13 9.04 -32.43
C ARG A 737 -4.59 9.44 -32.57
N ILE A 738 -5.17 10.03 -31.50
CA ILE A 738 -6.55 10.53 -31.48
C ILE A 738 -6.56 12.03 -31.80
N ILE A 739 -5.61 12.79 -31.19
CA ILE A 739 -5.41 14.25 -31.43
C ILE A 739 -3.93 14.51 -31.73
#